data_3d254c3ca21c18bc65b81ea5a66beda6
#
_entry.id   3d254c3ca21c18bc65b81ea5a66beda6
#
_cell.length_a   1.000
_cell.length_b   1.000
_cell.length_c   1.000
_cell.angle_alpha   90.00
_cell.angle_beta   90.00
_cell.angle_gamma   90.00
#
_symmetry.space_group_name_H-M   'P 1'
#
loop_
_entity.id
_entity.type
_entity.pdbx_description
1 polymer ?
#
loop_
_entity_poly.entity_id
_entity_poly.type
_entity_poly.pdbx_seq_one_letter_code
_entity_poly.pdbx_strand_id
1 'polypeptide(L)'
;MRTPFLILWLLCQLSLFAQTPVQDSTKMLPADILEQQKVYHTQKITGSTPVVDGRLDDAAWQKVPWSGDFIQRQPFEGQLPSKATQFKILYDDKFLYVAYVNHDPEPDKVVRRMSRRDGFDGDWVEINIDSYLDKRTAFSFTISASGVKGDELISNNGDNWDASWNPIWYAKTSPDPRGWTAEIKIPFSQLRFADQQEMVWGIQFTRFDFRKNERSVWNFIPQNAGVWVSKFGELRGLSGIRPQKQIELQPYLLAQAETFEREDGNPFATGFDQKLSGGLDGKVAVTSDLILDFTINPDFGQVEADPSVVNLDGYQVFFSERRPFFIESRNIFNYRLTGSDAGGSFDQDLLFYSRRIGGAPHGYPSVGDNEHVDIPLSTSILGAAKFSGKTRKGLSIGIMEAVTARESAEIDHFGERRQEVVEPMSSYFVGRVQQDFDGGNTIIGGMFTATNRQLNGTELDFMTRSAYTGGLDFTHRWNNQRWVFNAKGVFSQIHGSRQAIQNVQRSFEHYFQRPDAQHLEVDTAATSLGGHGGTVTVAKYGGNWKFQTGGTWRSPGLELNDLGFLSGADEINYFLWTGYRVVKPVGIFRRMSFNYNHWSRWDFGGRNLYQGLNANMHYVFMNNWQLGGGLTYNHLDISNKALRGGPALRRPSGFGSWAYFGTGEQQKLQFYFNVNQNWGQEQTIRYERFSPGFVYQPFDALNLSFFPAWSRFQRPIQYVDQVQYKETTRYITGAVDQQTISASIRVNYAITPDLSLQYYGQPFVTQVTYTDFKYITDPLARRHEDRFQAYGEQQLQHDAEKDIFTVREDGSEKEKYEFRNPDFRQVDFRSNLVLRWEYIPGSELYLVWSQGNTSFPDGKGR
;
A
#
# COMPACT_ATOMS: atom_id res chain seq x y z
N MET A 1 5.32 -27.31 24.67
CA MET A 1 5.74 -27.96 23.39
C MET A 1 4.75 -28.94 22.76
N ARG A 2 3.55 -29.15 23.26
CA ARG A 2 2.61 -30.16 22.69
C ARG A 2 1.51 -29.58 21.77
N THR A 3 1.23 -28.28 21.82
CA THR A 3 0.10 -27.68 21.10
C THR A 3 0.35 -27.40 19.61
N PRO A 4 1.52 -26.94 19.12
CA PRO A 4 1.70 -26.66 17.70
C PRO A 4 1.80 -27.93 16.83
N PHE A 5 2.29 -29.03 17.38
CA PHE A 5 2.34 -30.32 16.68
C PHE A 5 0.94 -30.93 16.45
N LEU A 6 0.00 -30.65 17.35
CA LEU A 6 -1.38 -31.14 17.23
C LEU A 6 -2.12 -30.46 16.07
N ILE A 7 -1.90 -29.17 15.87
CA ILE A 7 -2.52 -28.41 14.77
C ILE A 7 -1.95 -28.85 13.43
N LEU A 8 -0.64 -29.06 13.33
CA LEU A 8 0.01 -29.55 12.11
C LEU A 8 -0.43 -30.98 11.79
N TRP A 9 -0.59 -31.84 12.82
CA TRP A 9 -1.06 -33.22 12.68
C TRP A 9 -2.52 -33.29 12.28
N LEU A 10 -3.41 -32.44 12.83
CA LEU A 10 -4.81 -32.30 12.41
C LEU A 10 -4.93 -31.78 10.97
N LEU A 11 -4.09 -30.84 10.57
CA LEU A 11 -4.07 -30.29 9.20
C LEU A 11 -3.56 -31.34 8.17
N CYS A 12 -2.58 -32.16 8.56
CA CYS A 12 -2.15 -33.30 7.73
C CYS A 12 -3.20 -34.40 7.62
N GLN A 13 -3.98 -34.67 8.66
CA GLN A 13 -5.05 -35.66 8.64
C GLN A 13 -6.22 -35.20 7.75
N LEU A 14 -6.54 -33.92 7.71
CA LEU A 14 -7.57 -33.36 6.81
C LEU A 14 -7.23 -33.52 5.32
N SER A 15 -5.96 -33.59 4.96
CA SER A 15 -5.50 -33.86 3.59
C SER A 15 -5.65 -35.32 3.16
N LEU A 16 -5.72 -36.24 4.12
CA LEU A 16 -5.91 -37.68 3.83
C LEU A 16 -7.39 -38.09 3.61
N PHE A 17 -8.35 -37.26 4.01
CA PHE A 17 -9.76 -37.51 3.80
C PHE A 17 -10.37 -36.90 2.53
N ALA A 18 -9.56 -36.27 1.68
CA ALA A 18 -10.01 -35.76 0.40
C ALA A 18 -10.19 -36.88 -0.63
N GLN A 19 -11.23 -37.70 -0.44
CA GLN A 19 -11.75 -38.47 -1.58
C GLN A 19 -12.31 -37.45 -2.59
N THR A 20 -11.72 -37.42 -3.75
CA THR A 20 -12.00 -36.54 -4.88
C THR A 20 -13.46 -36.55 -5.28
N PRO A 21 -14.19 -35.44 -5.22
CA PRO A 21 -15.19 -35.21 -6.24
C PRO A 21 -14.41 -34.72 -7.45
N VAL A 22 -14.31 -35.56 -8.40
CA VAL A 22 -13.81 -35.31 -9.73
C VAL A 22 -14.56 -34.09 -10.26
N GLN A 23 -13.81 -33.04 -10.65
CA GLN A 23 -14.34 -32.09 -11.61
C GLN A 23 -14.91 -32.96 -12.73
N ASP A 24 -16.21 -32.90 -12.95
CA ASP A 24 -16.86 -33.71 -13.99
C ASP A 24 -16.28 -33.25 -15.33
N SER A 25 -15.26 -33.94 -15.78
CA SER A 25 -14.55 -33.63 -17.02
C SER A 25 -15.48 -33.72 -18.25
N THR A 26 -16.64 -34.34 -18.08
CA THR A 26 -17.67 -34.45 -19.13
C THR A 26 -18.41 -33.13 -19.36
N LYS A 27 -18.31 -32.16 -18.43
CA LYS A 27 -18.90 -30.82 -18.55
C LYS A 27 -17.94 -29.74 -19.06
N MET A 28 -16.69 -30.09 -19.27
CA MET A 28 -15.70 -29.15 -19.82
C MET A 28 -15.95 -28.95 -21.31
N LEU A 29 -15.93 -27.71 -21.78
CA LEU A 29 -16.05 -27.41 -23.20
C LEU A 29 -14.85 -27.96 -23.99
N PRO A 30 -15.04 -28.35 -25.26
CA PRO A 30 -13.97 -28.78 -26.15
C PRO A 30 -12.84 -27.75 -26.27
N ALA A 31 -11.61 -28.20 -26.50
CA ALA A 31 -10.43 -27.34 -26.54
C ALA A 31 -10.47 -26.32 -27.67
N ASP A 32 -11.03 -26.65 -28.80
CA ASP A 32 -11.23 -25.76 -29.94
C ASP A 32 -12.11 -24.54 -29.59
N ILE A 33 -13.15 -24.74 -28.77
CA ILE A 33 -13.99 -23.65 -28.24
C ILE A 33 -13.21 -22.79 -27.23
N LEU A 34 -12.41 -23.43 -26.36
CA LEU A 34 -11.65 -22.75 -25.33
C LEU A 34 -10.47 -21.94 -25.92
N GLU A 35 -9.91 -22.35 -27.04
CA GLU A 35 -8.78 -21.68 -27.69
C GLU A 35 -9.20 -20.66 -28.74
N GLN A 36 -10.48 -20.64 -29.11
CA GLN A 36 -11.02 -19.72 -30.13
C GLN A 36 -10.96 -18.27 -29.66
N GLN A 37 -10.29 -17.42 -30.42
CA GLN A 37 -10.37 -15.97 -30.24
C GLN A 37 -11.70 -15.45 -30.81
N LYS A 38 -12.51 -14.84 -29.97
CA LYS A 38 -13.82 -14.31 -30.36
C LYS A 38 -13.70 -12.93 -31.00
N VAL A 39 -14.59 -12.65 -31.94
CA VAL A 39 -14.68 -11.36 -32.63
C VAL A 39 -16.11 -10.85 -32.51
N TYR A 40 -16.26 -9.57 -32.15
CA TYR A 40 -17.53 -8.85 -32.19
C TYR A 40 -17.46 -7.72 -33.21
N HIS A 41 -18.51 -7.64 -34.09
CA HIS A 41 -18.64 -6.56 -35.05
C HIS A 41 -19.63 -5.52 -34.57
N THR A 42 -19.14 -4.32 -34.29
CA THR A 42 -19.98 -3.16 -33.97
C THR A 42 -20.38 -2.35 -35.20
N GLN A 43 -21.34 -1.44 -35.04
CA GLN A 43 -21.77 -0.53 -36.07
C GLN A 43 -21.91 0.89 -35.53
N LYS A 44 -21.69 1.87 -36.43
CA LYS A 44 -21.94 3.26 -36.13
C LYS A 44 -23.46 3.54 -36.09
N ILE A 45 -23.88 4.27 -35.05
CA ILE A 45 -25.27 4.68 -34.91
C ILE A 45 -25.65 5.62 -36.03
N THR A 46 -26.76 5.29 -36.71
CA THR A 46 -27.42 6.16 -37.69
C THR A 46 -28.81 6.49 -37.16
N GLY A 47 -29.04 7.73 -36.70
CA GLY A 47 -30.29 8.17 -36.09
C GLY A 47 -30.13 8.50 -34.60
N SER A 48 -31.16 8.26 -33.77
CA SER A 48 -31.13 8.55 -32.35
C SER A 48 -30.16 7.65 -31.59
N THR A 49 -29.38 8.22 -30.67
CA THR A 49 -28.49 7.50 -29.73
C THR A 49 -29.31 6.89 -28.59
N PRO A 50 -28.83 5.78 -27.98
CA PRO A 50 -29.47 5.24 -26.80
C PRO A 50 -29.52 6.24 -25.65
N VAL A 51 -30.61 6.23 -24.88
CA VAL A 51 -30.76 6.96 -23.63
C VAL A 51 -30.27 6.04 -22.52
N VAL A 52 -29.25 6.46 -21.77
CA VAL A 52 -28.65 5.64 -20.72
C VAL A 52 -29.56 5.69 -19.48
N ASP A 53 -30.58 4.85 -19.45
CA ASP A 53 -31.53 4.72 -18.34
C ASP A 53 -31.59 3.30 -17.75
N GLY A 54 -30.82 2.37 -18.33
CA GLY A 54 -30.75 0.96 -17.96
C GLY A 54 -31.79 0.09 -18.65
N ARG A 55 -32.61 0.64 -19.53
CA ARG A 55 -33.62 -0.10 -20.34
C ARG A 55 -33.12 -0.27 -21.76
N LEU A 56 -33.34 -1.44 -22.35
CA LEU A 56 -32.83 -1.78 -23.66
C LEU A 56 -33.92 -1.70 -24.73
N ASP A 57 -34.83 -0.74 -24.65
CA ASP A 57 -35.97 -0.56 -25.54
C ASP A 57 -35.69 0.42 -26.71
N ASP A 58 -34.54 1.11 -26.70
CA ASP A 58 -34.11 1.98 -27.77
C ASP A 58 -33.92 1.26 -29.12
N ALA A 59 -34.44 1.85 -30.17
CA ALA A 59 -34.36 1.30 -31.55
C ALA A 59 -32.92 1.09 -32.04
N ALA A 60 -31.97 1.86 -31.53
CA ALA A 60 -30.56 1.72 -31.88
C ALA A 60 -30.01 0.30 -31.55
N TRP A 61 -30.43 -0.29 -30.46
CA TRP A 61 -29.99 -1.64 -30.04
C TRP A 61 -30.44 -2.76 -30.96
N GLN A 62 -31.44 -2.54 -31.82
CA GLN A 62 -31.91 -3.54 -32.78
C GLN A 62 -30.97 -3.72 -33.98
N LYS A 63 -30.02 -2.78 -34.20
CA LYS A 63 -29.13 -2.75 -35.36
C LYS A 63 -27.96 -3.73 -35.27
N VAL A 64 -27.61 -4.20 -34.10
CA VAL A 64 -26.50 -5.11 -33.87
C VAL A 64 -26.95 -6.39 -33.18
N PRO A 65 -26.33 -7.55 -33.47
CA PRO A 65 -26.67 -8.80 -32.82
C PRO A 65 -26.24 -8.86 -31.35
N TRP A 66 -26.92 -9.65 -30.57
CA TRP A 66 -26.45 -10.06 -29.25
C TRP A 66 -25.24 -10.98 -29.40
N SER A 67 -24.22 -10.78 -28.58
CA SER A 67 -23.14 -11.72 -28.35
C SER A 67 -23.25 -12.27 -26.93
N GLY A 68 -22.77 -13.48 -26.71
CA GLY A 68 -22.86 -14.21 -25.44
C GLY A 68 -21.78 -15.26 -25.37
N ASP A 69 -22.20 -16.50 -25.03
CA ASP A 69 -21.33 -17.68 -24.96
C ASP A 69 -20.16 -17.51 -23.99
N PHE A 70 -20.44 -16.90 -22.82
CA PHE A 70 -19.48 -16.79 -21.75
C PHE A 70 -19.03 -18.17 -21.28
N ILE A 71 -17.79 -18.25 -20.81
CA ILE A 71 -17.17 -19.46 -20.29
C ILE A 71 -16.82 -19.23 -18.82
N GLN A 72 -17.17 -20.18 -17.98
CA GLN A 72 -16.84 -20.10 -16.57
C GLN A 72 -15.33 -20.17 -16.36
N ARG A 73 -14.78 -19.15 -15.69
CA ARG A 73 -13.39 -19.11 -15.28
C ARG A 73 -13.20 -19.63 -13.85
N GLN A 74 -14.17 -19.34 -12.98
CA GLN A 74 -14.17 -19.74 -11.56
C GLN A 74 -15.59 -20.09 -11.11
N PRO A 75 -15.80 -21.12 -10.26
CA PRO A 75 -14.83 -22.07 -9.75
C PRO A 75 -14.49 -23.19 -10.74
N PHE A 76 -15.38 -23.54 -11.67
CA PHE A 76 -15.23 -24.68 -12.58
C PHE A 76 -14.73 -24.23 -13.95
N GLU A 77 -13.41 -24.10 -14.05
CA GLU A 77 -12.73 -23.59 -15.24
C GLU A 77 -13.11 -24.38 -16.50
N GLY A 78 -13.49 -23.64 -17.56
CA GLY A 78 -13.78 -24.22 -18.88
C GLY A 78 -15.17 -24.83 -19.03
N GLN A 79 -16.06 -24.65 -18.05
CA GLN A 79 -17.46 -25.06 -18.14
C GLN A 79 -18.37 -23.92 -18.59
N LEU A 80 -19.63 -24.24 -18.91
CA LEU A 80 -20.65 -23.22 -19.12
C LEU A 80 -20.96 -22.47 -17.82
N PRO A 81 -21.24 -21.17 -17.89
CA PRO A 81 -21.64 -20.42 -16.72
C PRO A 81 -23.02 -20.87 -16.22
N SER A 82 -23.25 -20.74 -14.92
CA SER A 82 -24.55 -21.12 -14.32
C SER A 82 -25.70 -20.17 -14.72
N LYS A 83 -25.37 -18.97 -15.23
CA LYS A 83 -26.32 -17.95 -15.69
C LYS A 83 -25.78 -17.32 -16.96
N ALA A 84 -26.64 -17.15 -17.96
CA ALA A 84 -26.26 -16.56 -19.23
C ALA A 84 -26.05 -15.04 -19.10
N THR A 85 -25.13 -14.51 -19.90
CA THR A 85 -24.90 -13.07 -20.07
C THR A 85 -24.80 -12.78 -21.56
N GLN A 86 -25.42 -11.70 -22.00
CA GLN A 86 -25.36 -11.22 -23.38
C GLN A 86 -25.04 -9.74 -23.39
N PHE A 87 -24.36 -9.28 -24.44
CA PHE A 87 -24.02 -7.87 -24.62
C PHE A 87 -24.18 -7.42 -26.07
N LYS A 88 -24.28 -6.12 -26.27
CA LYS A 88 -24.22 -5.40 -27.55
C LYS A 88 -23.29 -4.23 -27.46
N ILE A 89 -22.65 -3.86 -28.57
CA ILE A 89 -21.81 -2.66 -28.67
C ILE A 89 -22.24 -1.84 -29.88
N LEU A 90 -22.40 -0.53 -29.68
CA LEU A 90 -22.63 0.50 -30.71
C LEU A 90 -21.68 1.67 -30.45
N TYR A 91 -21.53 2.55 -31.44
CA TYR A 91 -20.78 3.78 -31.25
C TYR A 91 -21.32 4.92 -32.12
N ASP A 92 -21.04 6.15 -31.72
CA ASP A 92 -21.22 7.36 -32.55
C ASP A 92 -19.87 8.09 -32.71
N ASP A 93 -19.88 9.39 -33.03
CA ASP A 93 -18.66 10.18 -33.21
C ASP A 93 -17.92 10.48 -31.87
N LYS A 94 -18.59 10.34 -30.73
CA LYS A 94 -18.09 10.78 -29.43
C LYS A 94 -18.05 9.68 -28.35
N PHE A 95 -18.87 8.66 -28.51
CA PHE A 95 -19.13 7.68 -27.47
C PHE A 95 -19.16 6.24 -27.97
N LEU A 96 -18.67 5.35 -27.12
CA LEU A 96 -18.94 3.90 -27.20
C LEU A 96 -20.11 3.58 -26.27
N TYR A 97 -21.08 2.80 -26.76
CA TYR A 97 -22.25 2.36 -26.00
C TYR A 97 -22.20 0.84 -25.84
N VAL A 98 -22.46 0.35 -24.62
CA VAL A 98 -22.50 -1.08 -24.32
C VAL A 98 -23.80 -1.39 -23.58
N ALA A 99 -24.52 -2.40 -24.04
CA ALA A 99 -25.70 -2.94 -23.38
C ALA A 99 -25.45 -4.36 -22.86
N TYR A 100 -25.99 -4.68 -21.70
CA TYR A 100 -25.96 -6.02 -21.12
C TYR A 100 -27.35 -6.52 -20.76
N VAL A 101 -27.57 -7.82 -20.97
CA VAL A 101 -28.64 -8.59 -20.34
C VAL A 101 -27.99 -9.68 -19.49
N ASN A 102 -28.22 -9.63 -18.21
CA ASN A 102 -27.70 -10.57 -17.21
C ASN A 102 -28.83 -11.46 -16.71
N HIS A 103 -28.93 -12.65 -17.27
CA HIS A 103 -29.98 -13.59 -16.91
C HIS A 103 -29.78 -14.11 -15.46
N ASP A 104 -30.87 -14.18 -14.72
CA ASP A 104 -30.95 -14.81 -13.42
C ASP A 104 -32.31 -15.49 -13.27
N PRO A 105 -32.40 -16.81 -13.05
CA PRO A 105 -33.68 -17.50 -12.85
C PRO A 105 -34.44 -17.06 -11.61
N GLU A 106 -33.73 -16.33 -10.70
CA GLU A 106 -34.31 -15.76 -9.48
C GLU A 106 -34.02 -14.24 -9.41
N PRO A 107 -34.69 -13.39 -10.25
CA PRO A 107 -34.35 -11.97 -10.37
C PRO A 107 -34.44 -11.20 -9.04
N ASP A 108 -35.34 -11.61 -8.16
CA ASP A 108 -35.52 -10.98 -6.84
C ASP A 108 -34.37 -11.25 -5.88
N LYS A 109 -33.51 -12.24 -6.20
CA LYS A 109 -32.34 -12.59 -5.39
C LYS A 109 -31.04 -12.04 -5.95
N VAL A 110 -31.06 -11.23 -7.01
CA VAL A 110 -29.87 -10.51 -7.50
C VAL A 110 -29.34 -9.65 -6.37
N VAL A 111 -28.05 -9.79 -6.08
CA VAL A 111 -27.41 -9.08 -4.96
C VAL A 111 -27.03 -7.67 -5.40
N ARG A 112 -27.68 -6.68 -4.81
CA ARG A 112 -27.60 -5.25 -5.18
C ARG A 112 -26.94 -4.42 -4.09
N ARG A 113 -25.90 -4.96 -3.46
CA ARG A 113 -25.15 -4.21 -2.44
C ARG A 113 -24.59 -2.92 -3.03
N MET A 114 -24.72 -1.87 -2.25
CA MET A 114 -24.20 -0.56 -2.61
C MET A 114 -22.87 -0.29 -1.93
N SER A 115 -21.97 0.33 -2.66
CA SER A 115 -20.68 0.80 -2.17
C SER A 115 -20.38 2.16 -2.79
N ARG A 116 -19.24 2.74 -2.45
CA ARG A 116 -18.69 3.84 -3.24
C ARG A 116 -18.17 3.31 -4.57
N ARG A 117 -17.92 4.22 -5.52
CA ARG A 117 -17.17 3.94 -6.75
C ARG A 117 -15.94 3.08 -6.43
N ASP A 118 -15.61 2.14 -7.31
CA ASP A 118 -14.53 1.14 -7.20
C ASP A 118 -14.72 0.08 -6.11
N GLY A 119 -15.85 0.08 -5.41
CA GLY A 119 -16.25 -0.99 -4.51
C GLY A 119 -17.10 -2.03 -5.23
N PHE A 120 -16.50 -3.17 -5.58
CA PHE A 120 -17.19 -4.26 -6.29
C PHE A 120 -17.88 -5.22 -5.33
N ASP A 121 -19.00 -4.80 -4.76
CA ASP A 121 -19.82 -5.64 -3.89
C ASP A 121 -21.15 -6.00 -4.57
N GLY A 122 -21.57 -7.25 -4.50
CA GLY A 122 -22.75 -7.75 -5.20
C GLY A 122 -22.49 -8.30 -6.60
N ASP A 123 -23.56 -8.42 -7.41
CA ASP A 123 -23.47 -8.85 -8.81
C ASP A 123 -22.96 -7.70 -9.68
N TRP A 124 -22.04 -7.97 -10.61
CA TRP A 124 -21.51 -6.96 -11.53
C TRP A 124 -21.13 -7.54 -12.90
N VAL A 125 -21.02 -6.63 -13.88
CA VAL A 125 -20.44 -6.87 -15.19
C VAL A 125 -19.36 -5.86 -15.50
N GLU A 126 -18.44 -6.24 -16.34
CA GLU A 126 -17.25 -5.47 -16.69
C GLU A 126 -16.95 -5.59 -18.18
N ILE A 127 -16.49 -4.49 -18.77
CA ILE A 127 -15.83 -4.46 -20.08
C ILE A 127 -14.40 -3.97 -19.91
N ASN A 128 -13.43 -4.72 -20.43
CA ASN A 128 -12.06 -4.28 -20.59
C ASN A 128 -11.79 -3.97 -22.06
N ILE A 129 -11.11 -2.86 -22.34
CA ILE A 129 -10.85 -2.35 -23.69
C ILE A 129 -9.35 -2.09 -23.86
N ASP A 130 -8.69 -2.88 -24.71
CA ASP A 130 -7.35 -2.59 -25.23
C ASP A 130 -7.49 -1.83 -26.56
N SER A 131 -7.58 -0.53 -26.47
CA SER A 131 -7.82 0.36 -27.62
C SER A 131 -6.58 0.58 -28.49
N TYR A 132 -5.39 0.22 -28.02
CA TYR A 132 -4.15 0.18 -28.80
C TYR A 132 -3.87 -1.15 -29.49
N LEU A 133 -4.54 -2.22 -29.04
CA LEU A 133 -4.23 -3.61 -29.37
C LEU A 133 -2.76 -3.95 -29.05
N ASP A 134 -2.25 -3.40 -27.95
CA ASP A 134 -0.87 -3.61 -27.49
C ASP A 134 -0.72 -4.93 -26.70
N LYS A 135 -1.86 -5.57 -26.35
CA LYS A 135 -1.96 -6.82 -25.60
C LYS A 135 -1.36 -6.75 -24.19
N ARG A 136 -1.29 -5.56 -23.61
CA ARG A 136 -0.68 -5.28 -22.32
C ARG A 136 -1.43 -4.28 -21.45
N THR A 137 -2.03 -3.27 -22.08
CA THR A 137 -2.76 -2.22 -21.37
C THR A 137 -4.23 -2.24 -21.78
N ALA A 138 -5.12 -2.02 -20.82
CA ALA A 138 -6.54 -1.93 -21.09
C ALA A 138 -7.22 -0.99 -20.09
N PHE A 139 -8.36 -0.45 -20.51
CA PHE A 139 -9.28 0.34 -19.69
C PHE A 139 -10.39 -0.58 -19.22
N SER A 140 -10.66 -0.63 -17.94
CA SER A 140 -11.73 -1.41 -17.32
C SER A 140 -12.87 -0.51 -16.89
N PHE A 141 -14.10 -0.91 -17.21
CA PHE A 141 -15.32 -0.25 -16.78
C PHE A 141 -16.26 -1.32 -16.22
N THR A 142 -16.58 -1.19 -14.94
CA THR A 142 -17.41 -2.14 -14.19
C THR A 142 -18.66 -1.44 -13.72
N ILE A 143 -19.80 -2.12 -13.83
CA ILE A 143 -21.07 -1.66 -13.27
C ILE A 143 -21.73 -2.78 -12.47
N SER A 144 -22.09 -2.48 -11.22
CA SER A 144 -22.82 -3.41 -10.36
C SER A 144 -24.33 -3.38 -10.65
N ALA A 145 -25.04 -4.41 -10.24
CA ALA A 145 -26.50 -4.47 -10.36
C ALA A 145 -27.23 -3.36 -9.57
N SER A 146 -26.54 -2.70 -8.64
CA SER A 146 -27.03 -1.51 -7.91
C SER A 146 -26.69 -0.19 -8.59
N GLY A 147 -25.94 -0.21 -9.70
CA GLY A 147 -25.56 0.99 -10.44
C GLY A 147 -24.27 1.64 -9.93
N VAL A 148 -23.49 0.98 -9.07
CA VAL A 148 -22.18 1.46 -8.63
C VAL A 148 -21.18 1.25 -9.75
N LYS A 149 -20.49 2.33 -10.12
CA LYS A 149 -19.43 2.34 -11.13
C LYS A 149 -18.09 1.94 -10.52
N GLY A 150 -17.27 1.29 -11.32
CA GLY A 150 -15.86 1.07 -11.01
C GLY A 150 -15.03 1.13 -12.28
N ASP A 151 -13.82 1.65 -12.15
CA ASP A 151 -12.91 1.83 -13.26
C ASP A 151 -11.46 1.58 -12.84
N GLU A 152 -10.72 0.93 -13.74
CA GLU A 152 -9.34 0.57 -13.48
C GLU A 152 -8.51 0.68 -14.77
N LEU A 153 -7.26 1.12 -14.62
CA LEU A 153 -6.28 1.03 -15.69
C LEU A 153 -5.48 -0.25 -15.53
N ILE A 154 -5.61 -1.15 -16.49
CA ILE A 154 -4.89 -2.43 -16.50
C ILE A 154 -3.54 -2.22 -17.19
N SER A 155 -2.45 -2.67 -16.57
CA SER A 155 -1.11 -2.62 -17.14
C SER A 155 -0.34 -3.93 -16.92
N ASN A 156 0.81 -4.07 -17.62
CA ASN A 156 1.65 -5.26 -17.56
C ASN A 156 0.90 -6.58 -17.83
N ASN A 157 -0.03 -6.56 -18.79
CA ASN A 157 -0.82 -7.72 -19.21
C ASN A 157 -1.70 -8.31 -18.07
N GLY A 158 -2.14 -7.48 -17.13
CA GLY A 158 -3.01 -7.87 -16.02
C GLY A 158 -2.30 -8.07 -14.67
N ASP A 159 -0.99 -7.83 -14.58
CA ASP A 159 -0.29 -7.90 -13.30
C ASP A 159 -0.64 -6.70 -12.39
N ASN A 160 -1.07 -5.58 -12.96
CA ASN A 160 -1.42 -4.38 -12.22
C ASN A 160 -2.77 -3.82 -12.68
N TRP A 161 -3.65 -3.58 -11.71
CA TRP A 161 -4.98 -2.96 -11.86
C TRP A 161 -4.99 -1.72 -10.98
N ASP A 162 -5.11 -0.55 -11.60
CA ASP A 162 -5.01 0.75 -10.95
C ASP A 162 -6.39 1.42 -10.90
N ALA A 163 -7.08 1.29 -9.78
CA ALA A 163 -8.38 1.90 -9.50
C ALA A 163 -8.27 3.41 -9.17
N SER A 164 -7.07 3.99 -9.20
CA SER A 164 -6.91 5.44 -9.04
C SER A 164 -7.23 6.23 -10.30
N TRP A 165 -7.32 5.56 -11.44
CA TRP A 165 -7.79 6.16 -12.68
C TRP A 165 -9.29 6.42 -12.60
N ASN A 166 -9.71 7.67 -12.68
CA ASN A 166 -11.09 8.10 -12.44
C ASN A 166 -11.68 8.85 -13.65
N PRO A 167 -12.11 8.13 -14.69
CA PRO A 167 -12.68 8.72 -15.90
C PRO A 167 -14.12 9.19 -15.70
N ILE A 168 -14.57 10.13 -16.53
CA ILE A 168 -15.97 10.53 -16.60
C ILE A 168 -16.69 9.65 -17.61
N TRP A 169 -17.58 8.79 -17.15
CA TRP A 169 -18.43 7.94 -17.97
C TRP A 169 -19.81 7.75 -17.35
N TYR A 170 -20.76 7.26 -18.16
CA TYR A 170 -22.15 7.19 -17.76
C TYR A 170 -22.62 5.76 -17.80
N ALA A 171 -23.40 5.34 -16.81
CA ALA A 171 -24.01 4.01 -16.78
C ALA A 171 -25.27 4.01 -15.90
N LYS A 172 -26.22 3.17 -16.26
CA LYS A 172 -27.42 2.89 -15.47
C LYS A 172 -27.76 1.41 -15.55
N THR A 173 -28.38 0.90 -14.49
CA THR A 173 -28.87 -0.47 -14.41
C THR A 173 -30.35 -0.48 -14.10
N SER A 174 -31.05 -1.52 -14.55
CA SER A 174 -32.46 -1.72 -14.28
C SER A 174 -32.77 -3.15 -13.92
N PRO A 175 -33.70 -3.43 -12.99
CA PRO A 175 -34.30 -4.75 -12.84
C PRO A 175 -35.00 -5.17 -14.14
N ASP A 176 -34.87 -6.43 -14.51
CA ASP A 176 -35.52 -7.04 -15.66
C ASP A 176 -36.16 -8.36 -15.23
N PRO A 177 -37.32 -8.78 -15.75
CA PRO A 177 -37.92 -10.07 -15.43
C PRO A 177 -36.99 -11.28 -15.67
N ARG A 178 -36.01 -11.14 -16.53
CA ARG A 178 -34.98 -12.17 -16.83
C ARG A 178 -33.78 -12.10 -15.89
N GLY A 179 -33.68 -11.04 -15.02
CA GLY A 179 -32.52 -10.79 -14.17
C GLY A 179 -32.27 -9.29 -14.00
N TRP A 180 -31.32 -8.72 -14.73
CA TRP A 180 -31.04 -7.27 -14.74
C TRP A 180 -30.32 -6.86 -16.01
N THR A 181 -30.48 -5.58 -16.38
CA THR A 181 -29.87 -4.97 -17.54
C THR A 181 -28.93 -3.85 -17.15
N ALA A 182 -27.97 -3.53 -17.99
CA ALA A 182 -27.09 -2.37 -17.85
C ALA A 182 -26.86 -1.69 -19.19
N GLU A 183 -26.78 -0.37 -19.15
CA GLU A 183 -26.31 0.47 -20.24
C GLU A 183 -25.12 1.28 -19.80
N ILE A 184 -24.09 1.30 -20.64
CA ILE A 184 -22.84 2.01 -20.43
C ILE A 184 -22.59 2.92 -21.64
N LYS A 185 -22.14 4.16 -21.38
CA LYS A 185 -21.75 5.14 -22.38
C LYS A 185 -20.39 5.71 -22.01
N ILE A 186 -19.37 5.41 -22.82
CA ILE A 186 -17.98 5.76 -22.59
C ILE A 186 -17.56 6.82 -23.60
N PRO A 187 -17.18 8.04 -23.15
CA PRO A 187 -16.65 9.05 -24.07
C PRO A 187 -15.30 8.61 -24.65
N PHE A 188 -15.09 8.81 -25.94
CA PHE A 188 -13.80 8.54 -26.57
C PHE A 188 -12.66 9.42 -26.02
N SER A 189 -12.99 10.56 -25.42
CA SER A 189 -12.00 11.38 -24.70
C SER A 189 -11.39 10.70 -23.47
N GLN A 190 -12.04 9.67 -22.94
CA GLN A 190 -11.54 8.87 -21.80
C GLN A 190 -10.73 7.66 -22.26
N LEU A 191 -10.73 7.34 -23.54
CA LEU A 191 -9.97 6.25 -24.14
C LEU A 191 -8.80 6.80 -24.94
N ARG A 192 -7.68 6.14 -24.87
CA ARG A 192 -6.48 6.49 -25.65
C ARG A 192 -6.36 5.51 -26.81
N PHE A 193 -6.40 6.00 -28.03
CA PHE A 193 -6.29 5.17 -29.23
C PHE A 193 -5.66 5.94 -30.39
N ALA A 194 -5.13 5.20 -31.36
CA ALA A 194 -4.49 5.78 -32.53
C ALA A 194 -5.52 6.35 -33.52
N ASP A 195 -5.20 7.47 -34.21
CA ASP A 195 -5.99 7.98 -35.32
C ASP A 195 -5.77 7.09 -36.55
N GLN A 196 -6.74 6.24 -36.84
CA GLN A 196 -6.73 5.31 -37.98
C GLN A 196 -8.12 5.29 -38.62
N GLN A 197 -8.16 4.99 -39.91
CA GLN A 197 -9.41 4.97 -40.67
C GLN A 197 -10.32 3.81 -40.23
N GLU A 198 -9.74 2.64 -39.98
CA GLU A 198 -10.39 1.47 -39.40
C GLU A 198 -9.59 0.98 -38.20
N MET A 199 -10.30 0.68 -37.13
CA MET A 199 -9.67 0.25 -35.84
C MET A 199 -10.12 -1.13 -35.45
N VAL A 200 -9.18 -1.87 -34.91
CA VAL A 200 -9.42 -3.13 -34.22
C VAL A 200 -8.97 -2.95 -32.77
N TRP A 201 -9.87 -3.15 -31.82
CA TRP A 201 -9.56 -3.10 -30.39
C TRP A 201 -9.63 -4.48 -29.76
N GLY A 202 -8.82 -4.71 -28.76
CA GLY A 202 -8.97 -5.88 -27.88
C GLY A 202 -10.10 -5.63 -26.89
N ILE A 203 -11.00 -6.62 -26.71
CA ILE A 203 -12.08 -6.52 -25.74
C ILE A 203 -12.23 -7.80 -24.92
N GLN A 204 -12.61 -7.64 -23.65
CA GLN A 204 -13.00 -8.73 -22.77
C GLN A 204 -14.22 -8.31 -21.96
N PHE A 205 -15.11 -9.27 -21.74
CA PHE A 205 -16.28 -9.11 -20.88
C PHE A 205 -16.20 -10.10 -19.75
N THR A 206 -16.50 -9.61 -18.53
CA THR A 206 -16.56 -10.44 -17.33
C THR A 206 -17.92 -10.26 -16.67
N ARG A 207 -18.50 -11.33 -16.15
CA ARG A 207 -19.60 -11.30 -15.20
C ARG A 207 -19.18 -11.96 -13.91
N PHE A 208 -19.58 -11.36 -12.80
CA PHE A 208 -19.48 -11.92 -11.48
C PHE A 208 -20.87 -12.17 -10.89
N ASP A 209 -21.19 -13.43 -10.58
CA ASP A 209 -22.35 -13.84 -9.81
C ASP A 209 -21.94 -13.95 -8.33
N PHE A 210 -22.38 -13.01 -7.52
CA PHE A 210 -21.97 -12.90 -6.13
C PHE A 210 -22.47 -14.09 -5.29
N ARG A 211 -23.70 -14.54 -5.46
CA ARG A 211 -24.30 -15.65 -4.70
C ARG A 211 -23.51 -16.94 -4.87
N LYS A 212 -23.07 -17.23 -6.08
CA LYS A 212 -22.28 -18.43 -6.41
C LYS A 212 -20.78 -18.21 -6.32
N ASN A 213 -20.37 -16.95 -6.15
CA ASN A 213 -18.98 -16.53 -6.27
C ASN A 213 -18.37 -17.04 -7.59
N GLU A 214 -19.14 -16.93 -8.66
CA GLU A 214 -18.80 -17.44 -9.99
C GLU A 214 -18.33 -16.28 -10.87
N ARG A 215 -17.19 -16.45 -11.51
CA ARG A 215 -16.69 -15.52 -12.52
C ARG A 215 -16.71 -16.21 -13.88
N SER A 216 -17.37 -15.59 -14.84
CA SER A 216 -17.39 -16.02 -16.25
C SER A 216 -16.86 -14.92 -17.16
N VAL A 217 -16.22 -15.32 -18.24
CA VAL A 217 -15.54 -14.42 -19.19
C VAL A 217 -16.00 -14.73 -20.62
N TRP A 218 -16.02 -13.72 -21.48
CA TRP A 218 -16.43 -13.89 -22.87
C TRP A 218 -15.36 -14.62 -23.68
N ASN A 219 -14.12 -14.12 -23.72
CA ASN A 219 -12.98 -14.83 -24.29
C ASN A 219 -12.26 -15.60 -23.19
N PHE A 220 -12.06 -16.89 -23.35
CA PHE A 220 -11.57 -17.74 -22.27
C PHE A 220 -10.13 -17.44 -21.87
N ILE A 221 -9.89 -17.30 -20.57
CA ILE A 221 -8.58 -17.07 -19.96
C ILE A 221 -8.40 -18.05 -18.80
N PRO A 222 -7.46 -19.02 -18.87
CA PRO A 222 -7.20 -19.94 -17.78
C PRO A 222 -6.77 -19.24 -16.48
N GLN A 223 -7.15 -19.81 -15.34
CA GLN A 223 -6.81 -19.21 -14.02
C GLN A 223 -5.31 -19.15 -13.73
N ASN A 224 -4.55 -20.09 -14.30
CA ASN A 224 -3.10 -20.20 -14.11
C ASN A 224 -2.29 -19.63 -15.29
N ALA A 225 -2.93 -18.89 -16.22
CA ALA A 225 -2.26 -18.35 -17.40
C ALA A 225 -1.16 -17.33 -17.07
N GLY A 226 -1.36 -16.53 -15.98
CA GLY A 226 -0.44 -15.44 -15.62
C GLY A 226 -0.47 -14.27 -16.61
N VAL A 227 -1.53 -14.18 -17.44
CA VAL A 227 -1.75 -13.13 -18.46
C VAL A 227 -3.25 -12.81 -18.53
N TRP A 228 -3.58 -11.59 -18.95
CA TRP A 228 -4.96 -11.13 -19.08
C TRP A 228 -5.22 -10.49 -20.45
N VAL A 229 -4.67 -9.28 -20.69
CA VAL A 229 -4.97 -8.46 -21.87
C VAL A 229 -4.59 -9.16 -23.18
N SER A 230 -3.50 -9.90 -23.21
CA SER A 230 -3.07 -10.65 -24.41
C SER A 230 -4.00 -11.78 -24.85
N LYS A 231 -5.02 -12.08 -24.03
CA LYS A 231 -6.03 -13.11 -24.28
C LYS A 231 -7.41 -12.52 -24.61
N PHE A 232 -7.50 -11.23 -24.90
CA PHE A 232 -8.77 -10.60 -25.28
C PHE A 232 -9.25 -11.07 -26.65
N GLY A 233 -10.58 -11.04 -26.86
CA GLY A 233 -11.18 -11.09 -28.16
C GLY A 233 -11.04 -9.74 -28.89
N GLU A 234 -11.61 -9.65 -30.09
CA GLU A 234 -11.49 -8.45 -30.90
C GLU A 234 -12.83 -7.73 -31.10
N LEU A 235 -12.79 -6.40 -31.08
CA LEU A 235 -13.86 -5.50 -31.54
C LEU A 235 -13.48 -4.96 -32.91
N ARG A 236 -14.30 -5.23 -33.91
CA ARG A 236 -14.13 -4.77 -35.28
C ARG A 236 -15.31 -3.91 -35.74
N GLY A 237 -15.14 -3.15 -36.81
CA GLY A 237 -16.17 -2.29 -37.40
C GLY A 237 -16.15 -0.85 -36.85
N LEU A 238 -15.14 -0.49 -36.07
CA LEU A 238 -14.89 0.87 -35.64
C LEU A 238 -14.23 1.66 -36.80
N SER A 239 -14.88 2.72 -37.28
CA SER A 239 -14.36 3.57 -38.33
C SER A 239 -14.78 5.03 -38.14
N GLY A 240 -13.96 5.96 -38.63
CA GLY A 240 -14.25 7.38 -38.64
C GLY A 240 -14.35 8.06 -37.29
N ILE A 241 -13.82 7.43 -36.21
CA ILE A 241 -13.67 8.07 -34.90
C ILE A 241 -12.28 8.70 -34.79
N ARG A 242 -12.17 9.79 -34.05
CA ARG A 242 -10.91 10.50 -33.83
C ARG A 242 -10.66 10.68 -32.35
N PRO A 243 -9.38 10.57 -31.89
CA PRO A 243 -9.03 10.91 -30.53
C PRO A 243 -9.50 12.33 -30.18
N GLN A 244 -10.18 12.46 -29.07
CA GLN A 244 -10.67 13.74 -28.55
C GLN A 244 -9.72 14.28 -27.51
N LYS A 245 -9.47 15.59 -27.52
CA LYS A 245 -8.69 16.25 -26.45
C LYS A 245 -9.52 16.30 -25.18
N GLN A 246 -9.00 15.74 -24.13
CA GLN A 246 -9.54 15.86 -22.78
C GLN A 246 -9.01 17.15 -22.15
N ILE A 247 -9.89 17.99 -21.65
CA ILE A 247 -9.57 19.16 -20.80
C ILE A 247 -10.56 19.13 -19.65
N GLU A 248 -10.04 18.96 -18.45
CA GLU A 248 -10.81 19.00 -17.21
C GLU A 248 -10.18 20.03 -16.29
N LEU A 249 -11.00 20.90 -15.72
CA LEU A 249 -10.60 21.89 -14.72
C LEU A 249 -11.53 21.72 -13.52
N GLN A 250 -10.95 21.52 -12.36
CA GLN A 250 -11.67 21.23 -11.11
C GLN A 250 -11.25 22.25 -10.05
N PRO A 251 -11.83 23.46 -10.05
CA PRO A 251 -11.63 24.42 -8.97
C PRO A 251 -12.32 23.93 -7.71
N TYR A 252 -11.72 24.20 -6.56
CA TYR A 252 -12.33 23.89 -5.27
C TYR A 252 -12.20 25.04 -4.28
N LEU A 253 -13.09 25.02 -3.28
CA LEU A 253 -13.08 25.92 -2.14
C LEU A 253 -13.25 25.06 -0.88
N LEU A 254 -12.40 25.32 0.11
CA LEU A 254 -12.43 24.68 1.40
C LEU A 254 -12.65 25.72 2.50
N ALA A 255 -13.67 25.47 3.34
CA ALA A 255 -13.82 26.16 4.62
C ALA A 255 -13.59 25.13 5.74
N GLN A 256 -12.69 25.45 6.66
CA GLN A 256 -12.33 24.63 7.80
C GLN A 256 -12.58 25.43 9.09
N ALA A 257 -13.16 24.75 10.09
CA ALA A 257 -13.24 25.25 11.47
C ALA A 257 -12.71 24.17 12.40
N GLU A 258 -11.83 24.55 13.30
CA GLU A 258 -11.18 23.67 14.25
C GLU A 258 -11.40 24.14 15.68
N THR A 259 -11.71 23.19 16.58
CA THR A 259 -11.82 23.43 18.03
C THR A 259 -10.78 22.57 18.75
N PHE A 260 -10.06 23.15 19.66
CA PHE A 260 -9.02 22.51 20.45
C PHE A 260 -9.00 23.00 21.89
N GLU A 261 -8.22 22.36 22.75
CA GLU A 261 -8.15 22.76 24.16
C GLU A 261 -7.52 24.15 24.29
N ARG A 262 -8.18 25.00 25.05
CA ARG A 262 -7.68 26.34 25.34
C ARG A 262 -6.61 26.29 26.43
N GLU A 263 -5.51 27.00 26.24
CA GLU A 263 -4.46 27.19 27.23
C GLU A 263 -4.42 28.64 27.67
N ASP A 264 -4.60 28.87 28.97
CA ASP A 264 -4.54 30.24 29.49
C ASP A 264 -3.13 30.79 29.36
N GLY A 265 -3.04 32.00 28.77
CA GLY A 265 -1.77 32.65 28.49
C GLY A 265 -1.13 32.29 27.14
N ASN A 266 -1.57 31.26 26.47
CA ASN A 266 -1.09 30.89 25.15
C ASN A 266 -1.93 31.56 24.04
N PRO A 267 -1.37 32.51 23.28
CA PRO A 267 -2.12 33.27 22.27
C PRO A 267 -2.49 32.42 21.04
N PHE A 268 -1.84 31.27 20.86
CA PHE A 268 -2.11 30.33 19.76
C PHE A 268 -3.14 29.27 20.13
N ALA A 269 -3.32 28.98 21.44
CA ALA A 269 -4.29 28.00 21.93
C ALA A 269 -5.57 28.68 22.44
N THR A 270 -6.26 29.41 21.56
CA THR A 270 -7.48 30.18 21.88
C THR A 270 -8.74 29.34 22.01
N GLY A 271 -8.67 28.07 21.60
CA GLY A 271 -9.77 27.11 21.63
C GLY A 271 -10.55 27.00 20.31
N PHE A 272 -10.32 27.89 19.35
CA PHE A 272 -11.00 27.88 18.05
C PHE A 272 -10.14 28.52 16.96
N ASP A 273 -10.09 27.90 15.78
CA ASP A 273 -9.51 28.45 14.57
C ASP A 273 -10.39 28.22 13.35
N GLN A 274 -10.28 29.08 12.36
CA GLN A 274 -10.96 28.95 11.08
C GLN A 274 -10.06 29.31 9.91
N LYS A 275 -10.16 28.54 8.84
CA LYS A 275 -9.37 28.72 7.63
C LYS A 275 -10.24 28.62 6.39
N LEU A 276 -10.03 29.53 5.45
CA LEU A 276 -10.59 29.46 4.11
C LEU A 276 -9.45 29.29 3.12
N SER A 277 -9.55 28.30 2.24
CA SER A 277 -8.57 28.07 1.19
C SER A 277 -9.25 27.66 -0.10
N GLY A 278 -8.56 27.81 -1.21
CA GLY A 278 -9.02 27.36 -2.51
C GLY A 278 -7.87 26.99 -3.41
N GLY A 279 -8.15 26.16 -4.38
CA GLY A 279 -7.15 25.69 -5.32
C GLY A 279 -7.78 25.23 -6.63
N LEU A 280 -6.95 24.68 -7.49
CA LEU A 280 -7.32 24.26 -8.82
C LEU A 280 -6.58 22.99 -9.19
N ASP A 281 -7.33 21.95 -9.54
CA ASP A 281 -6.81 20.78 -10.21
C ASP A 281 -7.15 20.87 -11.71
N GLY A 282 -6.26 20.34 -12.55
CA GLY A 282 -6.52 20.33 -13.99
C GLY A 282 -5.87 19.14 -14.68
N LYS A 283 -6.53 18.70 -15.75
CA LYS A 283 -6.07 17.60 -16.58
C LYS A 283 -6.23 17.99 -18.05
N VAL A 284 -5.13 17.93 -18.80
CA VAL A 284 -5.08 18.32 -20.21
C VAL A 284 -4.42 17.21 -21.02
N ALA A 285 -5.13 16.62 -21.95
CA ALA A 285 -4.54 15.73 -22.94
C ALA A 285 -3.69 16.56 -23.93
N VAL A 286 -2.37 16.44 -23.81
CA VAL A 286 -1.40 17.09 -24.72
C VAL A 286 -1.41 16.39 -26.07
N THR A 287 -1.45 15.06 -26.03
CA THR A 287 -1.68 14.20 -27.20
C THR A 287 -2.73 13.14 -26.84
N SER A 288 -3.09 12.27 -27.78
CA SER A 288 -3.92 11.09 -27.47
C SER A 288 -3.33 10.19 -26.38
N ASP A 289 -2.03 10.23 -26.20
CA ASP A 289 -1.26 9.26 -25.41
C ASP A 289 -0.70 9.86 -24.12
N LEU A 290 -0.57 11.18 -24.06
CA LEU A 290 0.15 11.90 -23.01
C LEU A 290 -0.74 12.96 -22.38
N ILE A 291 -0.83 12.94 -21.07
CA ILE A 291 -1.66 13.84 -20.25
C ILE A 291 -0.76 14.67 -19.35
N LEU A 292 -1.11 15.92 -19.21
CA LEU A 292 -0.61 16.84 -18.19
C LEU A 292 -1.68 16.98 -17.12
N ASP A 293 -1.39 16.48 -15.91
CA ASP A 293 -2.13 16.76 -14.71
C ASP A 293 -1.40 17.86 -13.94
N PHE A 294 -2.12 18.81 -13.37
CA PHE A 294 -1.53 19.82 -12.51
C PHE A 294 -2.45 20.17 -11.34
N THR A 295 -1.85 20.62 -10.25
CA THR A 295 -2.56 21.11 -9.07
C THR A 295 -1.90 22.38 -8.57
N ILE A 296 -2.70 23.32 -8.12
CA ILE A 296 -2.27 24.56 -7.48
C ILE A 296 -2.93 24.62 -6.11
N ASN A 297 -2.13 24.79 -5.06
CA ASN A 297 -2.56 24.83 -3.68
C ASN A 297 -3.48 23.65 -3.31
N PRO A 298 -3.04 22.38 -3.49
CA PRO A 298 -3.90 21.22 -3.29
C PRO A 298 -4.36 21.09 -1.84
N ASP A 299 -5.61 20.68 -1.67
CA ASP A 299 -6.17 20.32 -0.38
C ASP A 299 -6.39 18.80 -0.26
N PHE A 300 -6.16 18.28 0.92
CA PHE A 300 -6.28 16.86 1.24
C PHE A 300 -7.16 16.60 2.48
N GLY A 301 -7.99 17.55 2.88
CA GLY A 301 -8.84 17.47 4.09
C GLY A 301 -9.85 16.31 4.06
N GLN A 302 -10.24 15.82 2.87
CA GLN A 302 -11.11 14.66 2.71
C GLN A 302 -10.41 13.31 2.91
N VAL A 303 -9.08 13.31 3.03
CA VAL A 303 -8.28 12.08 3.16
C VAL A 303 -8.34 11.55 4.58
N GLU A 304 -8.60 10.25 4.74
CA GLU A 304 -8.59 9.57 6.04
C GLU A 304 -7.21 9.67 6.70
N ALA A 305 -7.18 10.02 7.98
CA ALA A 305 -5.94 10.09 8.77
C ALA A 305 -5.23 8.73 8.85
N ASP A 306 -3.90 8.78 9.01
CA ASP A 306 -3.11 7.58 9.24
C ASP A 306 -3.42 6.96 10.61
N PRO A 307 -3.38 5.62 10.71
CA PRO A 307 -3.66 4.93 11.97
C PRO A 307 -2.60 5.21 13.04
N SER A 308 -3.02 5.24 14.30
CA SER A 308 -2.11 5.34 15.45
C SER A 308 -1.25 4.08 15.56
N VAL A 309 0.06 4.29 15.73
CA VAL A 309 1.04 3.21 15.93
C VAL A 309 2.05 3.62 17.00
N VAL A 310 2.52 2.66 17.80
CA VAL A 310 3.66 2.84 18.71
C VAL A 310 4.84 2.05 18.19
N ASN A 311 5.96 2.71 18.01
CA ASN A 311 7.20 2.15 17.49
C ASN A 311 8.36 2.33 18.49
N LEU A 312 8.71 1.28 19.19
CA LEU A 312 9.80 1.27 20.19
C LEU A 312 11.19 1.09 19.55
N ASP A 313 11.26 0.65 18.30
CA ASP A 313 12.53 0.35 17.63
C ASP A 313 13.12 1.55 16.87
N GLY A 314 12.35 2.64 16.69
CA GLY A 314 12.82 3.92 16.13
C GLY A 314 12.95 3.96 14.61
N TYR A 315 12.41 2.99 13.87
CA TYR A 315 12.38 3.03 12.40
C TYR A 315 11.25 3.90 11.87
N GLN A 316 11.42 4.45 10.68
CA GLN A 316 10.35 5.21 10.04
C GLN A 316 9.20 4.29 9.60
N VAL A 317 7.96 4.63 9.98
CA VAL A 317 6.76 3.89 9.57
C VAL A 317 6.38 4.27 8.15
N PHE A 318 6.14 3.27 7.31
CA PHE A 318 5.66 3.48 5.95
C PHE A 318 4.13 3.60 5.92
N PHE A 319 3.62 4.70 5.37
CA PHE A 319 2.20 4.89 5.11
C PHE A 319 1.93 4.97 3.61
N SER A 320 0.88 4.32 3.16
CA SER A 320 0.46 4.40 1.75
C SER A 320 0.01 5.82 1.39
N GLU A 321 0.28 6.25 0.15
CA GLU A 321 -0.23 7.51 -0.39
C GLU A 321 -1.76 7.43 -0.53
N ARG A 322 -2.45 8.49 -0.16
CA ARG A 322 -3.91 8.63 -0.20
C ARG A 322 -4.38 9.89 -0.94
N ARG A 323 -3.47 10.81 -1.25
CA ARG A 323 -3.77 12.08 -1.93
C ARG A 323 -4.01 11.84 -3.42
N PRO A 324 -5.17 12.21 -3.99
CA PRO A 324 -5.58 11.84 -5.36
C PRO A 324 -4.55 12.20 -6.43
N PHE A 325 -3.99 13.41 -6.42
CA PHE A 325 -2.99 13.85 -7.39
C PHE A 325 -1.78 12.91 -7.46
N PHE A 326 -1.29 12.41 -6.32
CA PHE A 326 -0.12 11.53 -6.28
C PHE A 326 -0.45 10.05 -6.50
N ILE A 327 -1.71 9.65 -6.34
CA ILE A 327 -2.14 8.27 -6.58
C ILE A 327 -2.33 8.04 -8.08
N GLU A 328 -2.92 8.97 -8.79
CA GLU A 328 -3.20 8.83 -10.22
C GLU A 328 -1.91 8.66 -11.03
N SER A 329 -1.90 7.69 -11.95
CA SER A 329 -0.74 7.27 -12.75
C SER A 329 0.48 6.80 -11.94
N ARG A 330 0.29 6.42 -10.66
CA ARG A 330 1.35 5.92 -9.78
C ARG A 330 2.13 4.75 -10.37
N ASN A 331 1.49 3.93 -11.18
CA ASN A 331 2.11 2.79 -11.86
C ASN A 331 3.33 3.19 -12.71
N ILE A 332 3.30 4.37 -13.36
CA ILE A 332 4.41 4.88 -14.17
C ILE A 332 5.59 5.27 -13.24
N PHE A 333 5.30 5.94 -12.12
CA PHE A 333 6.30 6.43 -11.17
C PHE A 333 6.76 5.40 -10.14
N ASN A 334 6.24 4.18 -10.19
CA ASN A 334 6.60 3.14 -9.24
C ASN A 334 7.95 2.52 -9.61
N TYR A 335 8.97 2.81 -8.80
CA TYR A 335 10.26 2.14 -8.86
C TYR A 335 10.58 1.56 -7.49
N ARG A 336 10.17 0.33 -7.29
CA ARG A 336 10.46 -0.45 -6.10
C ARG A 336 11.82 -1.15 -6.28
N LEU A 337 12.75 -0.98 -5.36
CA LEU A 337 14.07 -1.61 -5.47
C LEU A 337 13.94 -3.13 -5.32
N THR A 338 13.29 -3.57 -4.26
CA THR A 338 13.08 -4.99 -4.00
C THR A 338 11.66 -5.42 -4.38
N GLY A 339 11.52 -6.51 -5.11
CA GLY A 339 10.24 -7.19 -5.32
C GLY A 339 10.41 -8.67 -4.94
N SER A 340 9.90 -9.07 -3.78
CA SER A 340 10.03 -10.44 -3.28
C SER A 340 8.67 -11.05 -2.97
N ASP A 341 8.34 -12.17 -3.62
CA ASP A 341 7.16 -12.98 -3.30
C ASP A 341 7.34 -13.79 -2.00
N ALA A 342 8.57 -13.86 -1.49
CA ALA A 342 8.86 -14.46 -0.19
C ALA A 342 8.37 -13.61 0.99
N GLY A 343 7.86 -12.39 0.73
CA GLY A 343 7.50 -11.45 1.77
C GLY A 343 8.73 -10.87 2.50
N GLY A 344 8.51 -10.22 3.62
CA GLY A 344 9.53 -9.53 4.40
C GLY A 344 9.42 -8.01 4.29
N SER A 345 10.13 -7.28 5.15
CA SER A 345 10.06 -5.81 5.22
C SER A 345 10.82 -5.07 4.10
N PHE A 346 11.45 -5.79 3.17
CA PHE A 346 12.33 -5.23 2.15
C PHE A 346 11.60 -4.64 0.94
N ASP A 347 10.32 -4.90 0.80
CA ASP A 347 9.52 -4.51 -0.37
C ASP A 347 9.02 -3.06 -0.30
N GLN A 348 9.37 -2.32 0.72
CA GLN A 348 8.98 -0.92 0.92
C GLN A 348 9.98 0.08 0.35
N ASP A 349 11.18 -0.34 -0.06
CA ASP A 349 12.18 0.56 -0.65
C ASP A 349 11.73 1.11 -2.00
N LEU A 350 11.63 2.43 -2.07
CA LEU A 350 11.12 3.17 -3.23
C LEU A 350 12.05 4.32 -3.59
N LEU A 351 12.29 4.55 -4.88
CA LEU A 351 12.97 5.75 -5.35
C LEU A 351 12.09 6.99 -5.26
N PHE A 352 10.78 6.81 -5.32
CA PHE A 352 9.80 7.87 -5.17
C PHE A 352 8.74 7.49 -4.15
N TYR A 353 8.61 8.30 -3.12
CA TYR A 353 7.62 8.20 -2.07
C TYR A 353 6.98 9.59 -1.88
N SER A 354 5.85 9.80 -2.51
CA SER A 354 5.18 11.11 -2.64
C SER A 354 4.86 11.79 -1.31
N ARG A 355 4.74 11.03 -0.22
CA ARG A 355 4.51 11.57 1.12
C ARG A 355 5.66 12.41 1.67
N ARG A 356 6.83 12.42 1.04
CA ARG A 356 7.91 13.37 1.33
C ARG A 356 7.53 14.80 0.95
N ILE A 357 6.67 14.96 -0.06
CA ILE A 357 6.21 16.26 -0.54
C ILE A 357 5.05 16.73 0.34
N GLY A 358 5.22 17.87 1.02
CA GLY A 358 4.18 18.43 1.89
C GLY A 358 4.06 17.72 3.25
N GLY A 359 5.12 17.04 3.72
CA GLY A 359 5.19 16.45 5.05
C GLY A 359 5.27 17.49 6.18
N ALA A 360 5.39 17.02 7.42
CA ALA A 360 5.65 17.92 8.55
C ALA A 360 7.00 18.64 8.39
N PRO A 361 7.13 19.88 8.86
CA PRO A 361 8.40 20.60 8.88
C PRO A 361 9.49 19.82 9.62
N HIS A 362 10.75 20.01 9.22
CA HIS A 362 11.90 19.32 9.80
C HIS A 362 12.55 20.12 10.93
N GLY A 363 12.39 21.44 10.95
CA GLY A 363 12.96 22.32 11.95
C GLY A 363 12.10 22.42 13.20
N TYR A 364 12.77 22.55 14.36
CA TYR A 364 12.12 22.86 15.62
C TYR A 364 12.73 24.18 16.11
N PRO A 365 11.89 25.22 16.33
CA PRO A 365 12.40 26.50 16.79
C PRO A 365 12.93 26.42 18.22
N SER A 366 13.90 27.28 18.52
CA SER A 366 14.38 27.44 19.89
C SER A 366 13.37 28.25 20.70
N VAL A 367 12.73 27.61 21.68
CA VAL A 367 11.71 28.19 22.55
C VAL A 367 12.30 28.44 23.93
N GLY A 368 12.23 29.66 24.39
CA GLY A 368 12.68 30.08 25.73
C GLY A 368 11.59 29.92 26.79
N ASP A 369 11.95 30.27 28.05
CA ASP A 369 10.99 30.31 29.14
C ASP A 369 9.89 31.33 28.87
N ASN A 370 8.62 30.94 29.09
CA ASN A 370 7.42 31.77 28.85
C ASN A 370 7.20 32.16 27.37
N GLU A 371 7.79 31.45 26.43
CA GLU A 371 7.44 31.57 25.01
C GLU A 371 6.44 30.50 24.62
N HIS A 372 5.48 30.88 23.79
CA HIS A 372 4.53 29.98 23.15
C HIS A 372 4.87 29.87 21.67
N VAL A 373 4.65 28.71 21.06
CA VAL A 373 5.00 28.48 19.67
C VAL A 373 3.83 27.85 18.92
N ASP A 374 3.62 28.32 17.70
CA ASP A 374 2.77 27.70 16.69
C ASP A 374 3.63 27.17 15.53
N ILE A 375 3.63 25.85 15.34
CA ILE A 375 4.39 25.16 14.28
C ILE A 375 3.39 24.59 13.26
N PRO A 376 3.54 24.90 11.95
CA PRO A 376 2.72 24.29 10.92
C PRO A 376 2.77 22.75 10.97
N LEU A 377 1.62 22.09 10.93
CA LEU A 377 1.53 20.61 10.96
C LEU A 377 2.00 19.96 9.65
N SER A 378 2.03 20.70 8.56
CA SER A 378 2.43 20.25 7.23
C SER A 378 2.98 21.38 6.40
N THR A 379 3.81 21.05 5.43
CA THR A 379 4.37 22.01 4.47
C THR A 379 3.38 22.22 3.32
N SER A 380 3.08 23.47 3.00
CA SER A 380 2.17 23.86 1.93
C SER A 380 2.76 23.52 0.56
N ILE A 381 2.01 22.85 -0.29
CA ILE A 381 2.38 22.59 -1.68
C ILE A 381 1.87 23.76 -2.51
N LEU A 382 2.77 24.58 -3.04
CA LEU A 382 2.40 25.72 -3.92
C LEU A 382 1.78 25.24 -5.22
N GLY A 383 2.34 24.17 -5.77
CA GLY A 383 1.82 23.54 -6.95
C GLY A 383 2.62 22.31 -7.35
N ALA A 384 1.99 21.45 -8.14
CA ALA A 384 2.64 20.31 -8.75
C ALA A 384 2.09 20.08 -10.16
N ALA A 385 2.93 19.57 -11.06
CA ALA A 385 2.56 19.20 -12.40
C ALA A 385 3.12 17.80 -12.73
N LYS A 386 2.33 17.00 -13.39
CA LYS A 386 2.66 15.62 -13.75
C LYS A 386 2.31 15.37 -15.22
N PHE A 387 3.31 15.14 -16.05
CA PHE A 387 3.17 14.76 -17.44
C PHE A 387 3.40 13.26 -17.56
N SER A 388 2.40 12.51 -18.00
CA SER A 388 2.48 11.05 -18.02
C SER A 388 1.71 10.41 -19.15
N GLY A 389 2.13 9.21 -19.53
CA GLY A 389 1.42 8.38 -20.48
C GLY A 389 2.31 7.35 -21.16
N LYS A 390 1.73 6.61 -22.09
CA LYS A 390 2.41 5.58 -22.87
C LYS A 390 2.07 5.70 -24.34
N THR A 391 3.08 5.80 -25.16
CA THR A 391 2.92 5.90 -26.60
C THR A 391 2.63 4.52 -27.23
N ARG A 392 2.03 4.52 -28.42
CA ARG A 392 1.77 3.31 -29.20
C ARG A 392 3.02 2.45 -29.47
N LYS A 393 4.21 3.06 -29.53
CA LYS A 393 5.47 2.36 -29.74
C LYS A 393 6.04 1.73 -28.47
N GLY A 394 5.26 1.73 -27.36
CA GLY A 394 5.64 1.14 -26.10
C GLY A 394 6.54 2.03 -25.22
N LEU A 395 6.73 3.32 -25.59
CA LEU A 395 7.45 4.26 -24.75
C LEU A 395 6.51 4.84 -23.68
N SER A 396 6.79 4.55 -22.41
CA SER A 396 6.14 5.16 -21.26
C SER A 396 6.99 6.29 -20.72
N ILE A 397 6.36 7.44 -20.45
CA ILE A 397 7.02 8.63 -19.93
C ILE A 397 6.23 9.10 -18.70
N GLY A 398 6.97 9.45 -17.65
CA GLY A 398 6.44 10.13 -16.48
C GLY A 398 7.42 11.22 -16.06
N ILE A 399 6.95 12.47 -16.00
CA ILE A 399 7.71 13.61 -15.47
C ILE A 399 6.82 14.29 -14.45
N MET A 400 7.33 14.55 -13.27
CA MET A 400 6.63 15.27 -12.22
C MET A 400 7.55 16.30 -11.60
N GLU A 401 7.01 17.47 -11.35
CA GLU A 401 7.63 18.54 -10.58
C GLU A 401 6.64 19.01 -9.51
N ALA A 402 7.12 19.20 -8.29
CA ALA A 402 6.35 19.78 -7.20
C ALA A 402 7.20 20.80 -6.45
N VAL A 403 6.57 21.87 -6.00
CA VAL A 403 7.22 22.93 -5.24
C VAL A 403 6.44 23.17 -3.94
N THR A 404 7.15 23.15 -2.81
CA THR A 404 6.60 23.44 -1.49
C THR A 404 7.03 24.83 -1.02
N ALA A 405 6.21 25.45 -0.18
CA ALA A 405 6.51 26.73 0.42
C ALA A 405 7.61 26.63 1.46
N ARG A 406 8.17 27.79 1.81
CA ARG A 406 8.90 27.98 3.06
C ARG A 406 7.87 28.09 4.18
N GLU A 407 8.05 27.30 5.25
CA GLU A 407 7.21 27.39 6.44
C GLU A 407 8.01 28.01 7.60
N SER A 408 7.29 28.79 8.40
CA SER A 408 7.85 29.41 9.61
C SER A 408 6.96 29.09 10.80
N ALA A 409 7.58 28.78 11.93
CA ALA A 409 6.90 28.77 13.21
C ALA A 409 6.72 30.20 13.69
N GLU A 410 5.62 30.51 14.34
CA GLU A 410 5.38 31.79 15.03
C GLU A 410 5.61 31.57 16.51
N ILE A 411 6.39 32.46 17.12
CA ILE A 411 6.76 32.42 18.54
C ILE A 411 6.30 33.71 19.18
N ASP A 412 5.57 33.60 20.28
CA ASP A 412 5.07 34.74 21.07
C ASP A 412 5.76 34.77 22.43
N HIS A 413 6.24 35.95 22.81
CA HIS A 413 6.75 36.25 24.14
C HIS A 413 6.03 37.47 24.69
N PHE A 414 4.99 37.24 25.50
CA PHE A 414 4.16 38.30 26.10
C PHE A 414 3.58 39.31 25.09
N GLY A 415 3.21 38.84 23.90
CA GLY A 415 2.67 39.65 22.80
C GLY A 415 3.70 40.20 21.83
N GLU A 416 4.99 39.99 22.05
CA GLU A 416 6.03 40.20 21.05
C GLU A 416 6.21 38.95 20.20
N ARG A 417 5.92 39.06 18.91
CA ARG A 417 5.97 37.94 17.99
C ARG A 417 7.21 37.94 17.11
N ARG A 418 7.83 36.78 16.95
CA ARG A 418 8.89 36.51 15.99
C ARG A 418 8.59 35.27 15.15
N GLN A 419 9.20 35.18 14.01
CA GLN A 419 9.09 34.01 13.13
C GLN A 419 10.45 33.34 12.99
N GLU A 420 10.45 32.00 13.00
CA GLU A 420 11.62 31.18 12.76
C GLU A 420 11.32 30.16 11.67
N VAL A 421 12.21 30.02 10.68
CA VAL A 421 12.01 29.15 9.55
C VAL A 421 12.16 27.69 10.00
N VAL A 422 11.14 26.87 9.80
CA VAL A 422 11.11 25.45 10.17
C VAL A 422 11.13 24.51 8.97
N GLU A 423 10.83 25.01 7.75
CA GLU A 423 10.97 24.25 6.52
C GLU A 423 11.41 25.16 5.37
N PRO A 424 12.39 24.76 4.53
CA PRO A 424 12.82 25.56 3.40
C PRO A 424 11.87 25.40 2.22
N MET A 425 11.78 26.42 1.36
CA MET A 425 11.20 26.22 0.04
C MET A 425 11.98 25.13 -0.70
N SER A 426 11.24 24.14 -1.24
CA SER A 426 11.84 22.95 -1.84
C SER A 426 11.19 22.61 -3.18
N SER A 427 12.01 22.11 -4.10
CA SER A 427 11.61 21.59 -5.41
C SER A 427 11.89 20.10 -5.46
N TYR A 428 10.94 19.33 -6.00
CA TYR A 428 10.96 17.88 -6.10
C TYR A 428 10.69 17.45 -7.54
N PHE A 429 11.69 16.89 -8.18
CA PHE A 429 11.59 16.41 -9.56
C PHE A 429 11.62 14.89 -9.61
N VAL A 430 10.78 14.31 -10.46
CA VAL A 430 10.77 12.87 -10.76
C VAL A 430 10.64 12.68 -12.28
N GLY A 431 11.61 11.99 -12.86
CA GLY A 431 11.58 11.60 -14.28
C GLY A 431 11.63 10.09 -14.42
N ARG A 432 10.73 9.50 -15.19
CA ARG A 432 10.65 8.07 -15.48
C ARG A 432 10.48 7.83 -16.97
N VAL A 433 11.31 6.97 -17.53
CA VAL A 433 11.19 6.53 -18.93
C VAL A 433 11.29 5.01 -18.98
N GLN A 434 10.40 4.37 -19.73
CA GLN A 434 10.41 2.94 -19.99
C GLN A 434 10.11 2.67 -21.46
N GLN A 435 10.85 1.75 -22.06
CA GLN A 435 10.59 1.27 -23.42
C GLN A 435 10.29 -0.23 -23.40
N ASP A 436 9.20 -0.59 -24.00
CA ASP A 436 8.80 -1.95 -24.25
C ASP A 436 9.29 -2.42 -25.63
N PHE A 437 9.84 -3.61 -25.66
CA PHE A 437 10.29 -4.30 -26.87
C PHE A 437 9.62 -5.67 -26.96
N ASP A 438 9.55 -6.22 -28.17
CA ASP A 438 9.08 -7.58 -28.44
C ASP A 438 7.70 -7.86 -27.80
N GLY A 439 6.73 -6.97 -28.09
CA GLY A 439 5.38 -7.09 -27.52
C GLY A 439 5.35 -7.08 -26.00
N GLY A 440 6.36 -6.43 -25.35
CA GLY A 440 6.49 -6.32 -23.91
C GLY A 440 7.16 -7.49 -23.20
N ASN A 441 7.78 -8.39 -23.95
CA ASN A 441 8.60 -9.43 -23.37
C ASN A 441 9.89 -8.84 -22.78
N THR A 442 10.42 -7.78 -23.36
CA THR A 442 11.58 -7.06 -22.83
C THR A 442 11.21 -5.62 -22.51
N ILE A 443 11.54 -5.18 -21.30
CA ILE A 443 11.32 -3.81 -20.84
C ILE A 443 12.64 -3.27 -20.32
N ILE A 444 13.01 -2.08 -20.77
CA ILE A 444 14.17 -1.33 -20.27
C ILE A 444 13.66 0.00 -19.78
N GLY A 445 14.06 0.40 -18.58
CA GLY A 445 13.63 1.65 -18.00
C GLY A 445 14.70 2.35 -17.20
N GLY A 446 14.44 3.62 -16.90
CA GLY A 446 15.26 4.43 -16.02
C GLY A 446 14.40 5.43 -15.26
N MET A 447 14.80 5.73 -14.03
CA MET A 447 14.20 6.75 -13.18
C MET A 447 15.25 7.68 -12.65
N PHE A 448 14.91 8.94 -12.54
CA PHE A 448 15.72 9.96 -11.89
C PHE A 448 14.87 10.78 -10.96
N THR A 449 15.37 11.05 -9.76
CA THR A 449 14.73 11.96 -8.79
C THR A 449 15.72 13.02 -8.33
N ALA A 450 15.20 14.21 -8.05
CA ALA A 450 15.99 15.31 -7.51
C ALA A 450 15.19 16.08 -6.46
N THR A 451 15.81 16.37 -5.34
CA THR A 451 15.31 17.28 -4.31
C THR A 451 16.29 18.42 -4.16
N ASN A 452 15.81 19.67 -4.22
CA ASN A 452 16.62 20.85 -4.02
C ASN A 452 15.94 21.78 -3.00
N ARG A 453 16.66 22.17 -1.96
CA ARG A 453 16.18 23.00 -0.85
C ARG A 453 16.89 24.35 -0.79
N GLN A 454 16.12 25.42 -0.59
CA GLN A 454 16.65 26.76 -0.40
C GLN A 454 16.92 27.01 1.09
N LEU A 455 18.03 26.52 1.60
CA LEU A 455 18.36 26.59 3.03
C LEU A 455 18.62 28.01 3.55
N ASN A 456 19.07 28.96 2.71
CA ASN A 456 19.16 30.44 2.88
C ASN A 456 19.62 30.93 4.25
N GLY A 457 20.40 30.18 4.98
CA GLY A 457 20.85 30.57 6.32
C GLY A 457 21.11 29.32 7.17
N THR A 458 21.44 29.55 8.38
CA THR A 458 22.11 28.58 9.23
C THR A 458 21.21 27.69 10.05
N GLU A 459 19.95 28.05 10.26
CA GLU A 459 19.05 27.32 11.17
C GLU A 459 18.67 25.92 10.65
N LEU A 460 18.64 25.73 9.32
CA LEU A 460 18.32 24.47 8.67
C LEU A 460 19.54 23.77 8.06
N ASP A 461 20.76 24.15 8.42
CA ASP A 461 21.99 23.55 7.89
C ASP A 461 22.19 22.07 8.28
N PHE A 462 21.38 21.58 9.19
CA PHE A 462 21.32 20.15 9.52
C PHE A 462 20.62 19.29 8.46
N MET A 463 19.94 19.92 7.48
CA MET A 463 19.29 19.25 6.35
C MET A 463 20.22 19.13 5.15
N THR A 464 19.98 18.13 4.31
CA THR A 464 20.60 18.01 2.99
C THR A 464 20.11 19.12 2.08
N ARG A 465 21.04 19.81 1.41
CA ARG A 465 20.71 20.88 0.45
C ARG A 465 20.17 20.32 -0.86
N SER A 466 20.75 19.24 -1.33
CA SER A 466 20.31 18.57 -2.55
C SER A 466 20.52 17.08 -2.47
N ALA A 467 19.61 16.33 -3.08
CA ALA A 467 19.66 14.88 -3.18
C ALA A 467 19.24 14.44 -4.58
N TYR A 468 20.04 13.57 -5.18
CA TYR A 468 19.83 13.03 -6.51
C TYR A 468 19.86 11.51 -6.46
N THR A 469 18.87 10.87 -7.09
CA THR A 469 18.84 9.41 -7.18
C THR A 469 18.57 9.00 -8.61
N GLY A 470 19.35 8.04 -9.10
CA GLY A 470 19.18 7.44 -10.42
C GLY A 470 18.94 5.93 -10.32
N GLY A 471 18.04 5.41 -11.12
CA GLY A 471 17.75 3.98 -11.20
C GLY A 471 17.64 3.50 -12.64
N LEU A 472 18.13 2.29 -12.93
CA LEU A 472 17.93 1.58 -14.18
C LEU A 472 17.28 0.25 -13.91
N ASP A 473 16.34 -0.16 -14.75
CA ASP A 473 15.66 -1.44 -14.64
C ASP A 473 15.55 -2.17 -15.98
N PHE A 474 15.64 -3.48 -15.88
CA PHE A 474 15.52 -4.43 -16.98
C PHE A 474 14.59 -5.57 -16.57
N THR A 475 13.63 -5.88 -17.42
CA THR A 475 12.75 -7.05 -17.27
C THR A 475 12.73 -7.82 -18.58
N HIS A 476 12.92 -9.13 -18.51
CA HIS A 476 12.75 -10.00 -19.67
C HIS A 476 11.85 -11.19 -19.32
N ARG A 477 10.87 -11.45 -20.21
CA ARG A 477 9.90 -12.53 -20.08
C ARG A 477 10.05 -13.49 -21.27
N TRP A 478 10.02 -14.81 -21.00
CA TRP A 478 10.11 -15.82 -22.05
C TRP A 478 9.16 -16.99 -21.78
N ASN A 479 9.08 -17.91 -22.71
CA ASN A 479 8.21 -19.09 -22.66
C ASN A 479 6.75 -18.72 -22.39
N ASN A 480 6.15 -17.88 -23.28
CA ASN A 480 4.81 -17.32 -23.13
C ASN A 480 4.63 -16.59 -21.78
N GLN A 481 5.61 -15.80 -21.40
CA GLN A 481 5.65 -14.99 -20.18
C GLN A 481 5.62 -15.80 -18.86
N ARG A 482 5.84 -17.11 -18.93
CA ARG A 482 5.87 -17.98 -17.75
C ARG A 482 7.08 -17.75 -16.87
N TRP A 483 8.19 -17.30 -17.47
CA TRP A 483 9.44 -17.03 -16.80
C TRP A 483 9.77 -15.54 -16.87
N VAL A 484 10.34 -15.01 -15.82
CA VAL A 484 10.69 -13.59 -15.70
C VAL A 484 12.07 -13.45 -15.09
N PHE A 485 12.90 -12.65 -15.72
CA PHE A 485 14.15 -12.14 -15.16
C PHE A 485 14.01 -10.64 -14.92
N ASN A 486 14.37 -10.17 -13.73
CA ASN A 486 14.45 -8.76 -13.40
C ASN A 486 15.82 -8.41 -12.88
N ALA A 487 16.35 -7.28 -13.33
CA ALA A 487 17.54 -6.67 -12.78
C ALA A 487 17.31 -5.16 -12.61
N LYS A 488 17.68 -4.60 -11.46
CA LYS A 488 17.61 -3.18 -11.17
C LYS A 488 18.88 -2.71 -10.50
N GLY A 489 19.30 -1.50 -10.82
CA GLY A 489 20.40 -0.82 -10.14
C GLY A 489 19.99 0.59 -9.76
N VAL A 490 20.39 1.05 -8.60
CA VAL A 490 20.16 2.42 -8.12
C VAL A 490 21.45 3.05 -7.62
N PHE A 491 21.54 4.36 -7.79
CA PHE A 491 22.64 5.20 -7.28
C PHE A 491 22.04 6.43 -6.63
N SER A 492 22.57 6.84 -5.49
CA SER A 492 22.19 8.07 -4.82
C SER A 492 23.41 8.94 -4.54
N GLN A 493 23.20 10.25 -4.56
CA GLN A 493 24.19 11.25 -4.20
C GLN A 493 23.50 12.40 -3.50
N ILE A 494 23.85 12.63 -2.25
CA ILE A 494 23.35 13.75 -1.45
C ILE A 494 24.45 14.74 -1.14
N HIS A 495 24.08 16.03 -0.99
CA HIS A 495 25.00 17.12 -0.65
C HIS A 495 24.38 17.98 0.46
N GLY A 496 25.23 18.45 1.36
CA GLY A 496 24.81 19.31 2.48
C GLY A 496 25.98 19.90 3.24
N SER A 497 25.70 20.51 4.36
CA SER A 497 26.72 20.91 5.33
C SER A 497 27.42 19.67 5.91
N ARG A 498 28.53 19.85 6.60
CA ARG A 498 29.19 18.76 7.36
C ARG A 498 28.23 18.17 8.38
N GLN A 499 27.43 19.00 9.05
CA GLN A 499 26.44 18.59 10.05
C GLN A 499 25.35 17.72 9.38
N ALA A 500 24.81 18.17 8.25
CA ALA A 500 23.78 17.42 7.52
C ALA A 500 24.29 16.00 7.13
N ILE A 501 25.49 15.89 6.59
CA ILE A 501 26.04 14.60 6.19
C ILE A 501 26.38 13.72 7.41
N GLN A 502 26.89 14.30 8.50
CA GLN A 502 27.07 13.53 9.74
C GLN A 502 25.75 13.03 10.33
N ASN A 503 24.67 13.83 10.27
CA ASN A 503 23.35 13.41 10.72
C ASN A 503 22.86 12.19 9.90
N VAL A 504 23.01 12.22 8.56
CA VAL A 504 22.68 11.06 7.72
C VAL A 504 23.53 9.85 8.06
N GLN A 505 24.86 10.00 8.18
CA GLN A 505 25.74 8.88 8.53
C GLN A 505 25.36 8.25 9.88
N ARG A 506 24.83 9.03 10.81
CA ARG A 506 24.44 8.61 12.16
C ARG A 506 22.97 8.21 12.29
N SER A 507 22.17 8.39 11.23
CA SER A 507 20.75 8.08 11.25
C SER A 507 20.49 6.59 11.45
N PHE A 508 19.24 6.26 11.76
CA PHE A 508 18.78 4.87 11.94
C PHE A 508 19.06 3.98 10.72
N GLU A 509 18.99 4.53 9.53
CA GLU A 509 19.20 3.80 8.28
C GLU A 509 20.65 3.38 8.09
N HIS A 510 21.60 4.14 8.62
CA HIS A 510 23.05 4.02 8.33
C HIS A 510 23.90 3.55 9.50
N TYR A 511 23.86 4.24 10.65
CA TYR A 511 24.67 3.95 11.85
C TYR A 511 26.16 3.68 11.58
N PHE A 512 26.85 4.60 10.92
CA PHE A 512 28.28 4.50 10.63
C PHE A 512 29.16 4.53 11.91
N GLN A 513 28.62 5.04 13.02
CA GLN A 513 29.30 5.10 14.32
C GLN A 513 29.37 3.76 15.06
N ARG A 514 28.86 2.67 14.51
CA ARG A 514 28.87 1.36 15.18
C ARG A 514 30.30 0.88 15.46
N PRO A 515 30.66 0.60 16.73
CA PRO A 515 32.03 0.27 17.11
C PRO A 515 32.49 -1.10 16.61
N ASP A 516 31.58 -2.00 16.24
CA ASP A 516 31.84 -3.35 15.75
C ASP A 516 31.88 -3.48 14.23
N ALA A 517 31.62 -2.40 13.49
CA ALA A 517 31.55 -2.37 12.04
C ALA A 517 32.80 -1.74 11.43
N GLN A 518 33.88 -2.54 11.31
CA GLN A 518 35.17 -2.06 10.80
C GLN A 518 35.14 -1.51 9.36
N HIS A 519 34.10 -1.81 8.60
CA HIS A 519 33.90 -1.33 7.22
C HIS A 519 33.15 -0.01 7.17
N LEU A 520 32.75 0.56 8.31
CA LEU A 520 32.04 1.84 8.43
C LEU A 520 32.87 2.80 9.29
N GLU A 521 32.87 4.07 8.87
CA GLU A 521 33.50 5.15 9.60
C GLU A 521 32.73 6.46 9.35
N VAL A 522 32.49 7.22 10.42
CA VAL A 522 31.86 8.54 10.30
C VAL A 522 32.89 9.55 9.78
N ASP A 523 32.73 9.98 8.57
CA ASP A 523 33.52 11.07 8.01
C ASP A 523 32.95 12.43 8.45
N THR A 524 33.58 13.04 9.43
CA THR A 524 33.17 14.35 9.99
C THR A 524 33.46 15.54 9.09
N ALA A 525 34.27 15.36 8.05
CA ALA A 525 34.62 16.40 7.08
C ALA A 525 33.75 16.36 5.81
N ALA A 526 33.00 15.26 5.62
CA ALA A 526 32.21 15.05 4.43
C ALA A 526 31.09 16.09 4.26
N THR A 527 30.92 16.57 3.03
CA THR A 527 29.81 17.45 2.61
C THR A 527 28.92 16.76 1.56
N SER A 528 29.17 15.48 1.31
CA SER A 528 28.35 14.65 0.43
C SER A 528 28.43 13.18 0.86
N LEU A 529 27.41 12.42 0.52
CA LEU A 529 27.37 10.96 0.71
C LEU A 529 26.80 10.33 -0.57
N GLY A 530 27.48 9.29 -1.06
CA GLY A 530 27.05 8.55 -2.24
C GLY A 530 26.92 7.07 -1.95
N GLY A 531 25.99 6.43 -2.63
CA GLY A 531 25.78 4.99 -2.49
C GLY A 531 25.10 4.34 -3.68
N HIS A 532 25.01 3.02 -3.62
CA HIS A 532 24.40 2.22 -4.65
C HIS A 532 23.62 1.04 -4.07
N GLY A 533 22.63 0.58 -4.82
CA GLY A 533 21.87 -0.62 -4.53
C GLY A 533 21.44 -1.34 -5.79
N GLY A 534 20.85 -2.48 -5.64
CA GLY A 534 20.32 -3.20 -6.78
C GLY A 534 19.60 -4.48 -6.37
N THR A 535 18.90 -5.08 -7.33
CA THR A 535 18.27 -6.39 -7.17
C THR A 535 18.39 -7.21 -8.45
N VAL A 536 18.52 -8.50 -8.31
CA VAL A 536 18.47 -9.45 -9.42
C VAL A 536 17.56 -10.60 -9.01
N THR A 537 16.56 -10.92 -9.85
CA THR A 537 15.60 -11.99 -9.56
C THR A 537 15.30 -12.83 -10.79
N VAL A 538 15.03 -14.11 -10.56
CA VAL A 538 14.49 -15.05 -11.53
C VAL A 538 13.21 -15.65 -10.95
N ALA A 539 12.14 -15.67 -11.73
CA ALA A 539 10.86 -16.19 -11.31
C ALA A 539 10.20 -17.06 -12.39
N LYS A 540 9.37 -18.00 -11.93
CA LYS A 540 8.42 -18.76 -12.75
C LYS A 540 7.02 -18.54 -12.21
N TYR A 541 6.17 -17.84 -12.96
CA TYR A 541 4.80 -17.53 -12.55
C TYR A 541 3.73 -18.38 -13.23
N GLY A 542 4.04 -19.01 -14.37
CA GLY A 542 3.09 -19.87 -15.07
C GLY A 542 3.00 -21.29 -14.48
N GLY A 543 1.78 -21.86 -14.52
CA GLY A 543 1.49 -23.21 -14.03
C GLY A 543 1.20 -23.28 -12.54
N ASN A 544 1.00 -24.51 -12.05
CA ASN A 544 0.64 -24.73 -10.64
C ASN A 544 1.82 -24.57 -9.69
N TRP A 545 3.01 -24.96 -10.14
CA TRP A 545 4.23 -24.75 -9.40
C TRP A 545 4.92 -23.46 -9.84
N LYS A 546 5.15 -22.59 -8.89
CA LYS A 546 5.75 -21.28 -9.05
C LYS A 546 6.95 -21.14 -8.14
N PHE A 547 7.92 -20.28 -8.50
CA PHE A 547 8.99 -19.90 -7.61
C PHE A 547 9.57 -18.54 -8.00
N GLN A 548 10.23 -17.90 -7.05
CA GLN A 548 11.07 -16.73 -7.25
C GLN A 548 12.30 -16.85 -6.35
N THR A 549 13.47 -16.53 -6.90
CA THR A 549 14.70 -16.41 -6.13
C THR A 549 15.47 -15.20 -6.58
N GLY A 550 16.25 -14.62 -5.69
CA GLY A 550 17.03 -13.46 -6.01
C GLY A 550 17.77 -12.87 -4.83
N GLY A 551 18.46 -11.78 -5.10
CA GLY A 551 19.19 -11.01 -4.11
C GLY A 551 19.01 -9.52 -4.32
N THR A 552 19.05 -8.77 -3.21
CA THR A 552 19.02 -7.32 -3.18
C THR A 552 20.15 -6.83 -2.31
N TRP A 553 20.83 -5.77 -2.72
CA TRP A 553 21.85 -5.12 -1.92
C TRP A 553 21.61 -3.62 -1.79
N ARG A 554 22.05 -3.05 -0.66
CA ARG A 554 22.02 -1.62 -0.33
C ARG A 554 23.36 -1.28 0.31
N SER A 555 24.22 -0.57 -0.43
CA SER A 555 25.53 -0.16 0.10
C SER A 555 25.35 0.74 1.32
N PRO A 556 26.35 0.85 2.20
CA PRO A 556 26.26 1.67 3.40
C PRO A 556 25.85 3.13 3.16
N GLY A 557 26.35 3.74 2.07
CA GLY A 557 26.05 5.14 1.74
C GLY A 557 24.79 5.35 0.87
N LEU A 558 24.01 4.32 0.57
CA LEU A 558 22.77 4.49 -0.19
C LEU A 558 21.76 5.27 0.62
N GLU A 559 21.32 6.43 0.13
CA GLU A 559 20.28 7.27 0.76
C GLU A 559 19.17 7.59 -0.23
N LEU A 560 17.92 7.31 0.13
CA LEU A 560 16.74 7.56 -0.69
C LEU A 560 15.71 8.47 -0.02
N ASN A 561 15.84 8.75 1.28
CA ASN A 561 14.76 9.32 2.11
C ASN A 561 14.44 10.79 1.83
N ASP A 562 15.21 11.50 1.01
CA ASP A 562 14.88 12.88 0.60
C ASP A 562 13.61 12.93 -0.28
N LEU A 563 13.39 11.94 -1.17
CA LEU A 563 12.18 11.84 -2.01
C LEU A 563 11.67 10.40 -2.14
N GLY A 564 12.44 9.42 -1.70
CA GLY A 564 12.12 8.01 -1.69
C GLY A 564 11.82 7.49 -0.29
N PHE A 565 11.91 6.18 -0.14
CA PHE A 565 11.83 5.48 1.14
C PHE A 565 12.88 4.39 1.22
N LEU A 566 13.70 4.43 2.26
CA LEU A 566 14.72 3.44 2.57
C LEU A 566 14.60 3.07 4.06
N SER A 567 14.40 1.79 4.35
CA SER A 567 14.30 1.29 5.74
C SER A 567 15.66 0.95 6.36
N GLY A 568 16.71 0.85 5.55
CA GLY A 568 18.07 0.61 6.02
C GLY A 568 19.05 0.32 4.90
N ALA A 569 20.28 0.77 5.11
CA ALA A 569 21.45 0.53 4.30
C ALA A 569 22.35 -0.55 4.92
N ASP A 570 23.54 -0.80 4.34
CA ASP A 570 24.51 -1.80 4.79
C ASP A 570 23.91 -3.22 4.85
N GLU A 571 23.17 -3.63 3.79
CA GLU A 571 22.49 -4.93 3.75
C GLU A 571 22.63 -5.62 2.39
N ILE A 572 22.86 -6.93 2.41
CA ILE A 572 22.76 -7.84 1.27
C ILE A 572 21.76 -8.93 1.66
N ASN A 573 20.66 -9.02 0.92
CA ASN A 573 19.58 -9.95 1.19
C ASN A 573 19.45 -10.97 0.07
N TYR A 574 19.38 -12.24 0.42
CA TYR A 574 18.99 -13.33 -0.46
C TYR A 574 17.61 -13.83 -0.04
N PHE A 575 16.78 -14.19 -1.01
CA PHE A 575 15.47 -14.78 -0.77
C PHE A 575 15.13 -15.87 -1.79
N LEU A 576 14.34 -16.82 -1.34
CA LEU A 576 13.73 -17.87 -2.15
C LEU A 576 12.26 -18.01 -1.71
N TRP A 577 11.37 -17.96 -2.66
CA TRP A 577 9.98 -18.40 -2.50
C TRP A 577 9.68 -19.52 -3.49
N THR A 578 8.94 -20.52 -3.05
CA THR A 578 8.33 -21.52 -3.94
C THR A 578 6.91 -21.83 -3.46
N GLY A 579 5.99 -21.97 -4.40
CA GLY A 579 4.58 -22.22 -4.11
C GLY A 579 3.94 -23.20 -5.06
N TYR A 580 3.05 -24.02 -4.53
CA TYR A 580 2.18 -24.90 -5.30
C TYR A 580 0.72 -24.48 -5.14
N ARG A 581 0.02 -24.25 -6.25
CA ARG A 581 -1.36 -23.78 -6.25
C ARG A 581 -2.27 -24.79 -6.91
N VAL A 582 -3.34 -25.17 -6.21
CA VAL A 582 -4.44 -25.95 -6.76
C VAL A 582 -5.60 -24.97 -6.98
N VAL A 583 -5.86 -24.65 -8.24
CA VAL A 583 -6.86 -23.64 -8.64
C VAL A 583 -8.21 -24.23 -9.02
N LYS A 584 -8.25 -25.54 -9.29
CA LYS A 584 -9.48 -26.26 -9.57
C LYS A 584 -10.04 -26.85 -8.28
N PRO A 585 -11.36 -26.91 -8.11
CA PRO A 585 -11.97 -27.51 -6.93
C PRO A 585 -11.56 -28.97 -6.74
N VAL A 586 -11.22 -29.32 -5.50
CA VAL A 586 -10.88 -30.69 -5.08
C VAL A 586 -11.52 -30.95 -3.72
N GLY A 587 -12.44 -31.92 -3.65
CA GLY A 587 -13.18 -32.25 -2.43
C GLY A 587 -13.97 -31.05 -1.93
N ILE A 588 -13.79 -30.74 -0.67
CA ILE A 588 -14.42 -29.58 -0.01
C ILE A 588 -13.69 -28.25 -0.30
N PHE A 589 -12.54 -28.31 -1.00
CA PHE A 589 -11.73 -27.13 -1.26
C PHE A 589 -11.99 -26.59 -2.66
N ARG A 590 -12.27 -25.32 -2.76
CA ARG A 590 -12.37 -24.54 -3.98
C ARG A 590 -11.00 -24.25 -4.59
N ARG A 591 -10.03 -23.90 -3.72
CA ARG A 591 -8.61 -23.71 -4.07
C ARG A 591 -7.72 -23.89 -2.85
N MET A 592 -6.47 -24.25 -3.11
CA MET A 592 -5.45 -24.42 -2.09
C MET A 592 -4.13 -23.82 -2.56
N SER A 593 -3.32 -23.32 -1.65
CA SER A 593 -1.94 -22.93 -1.92
C SER A 593 -1.02 -23.30 -0.77
N PHE A 594 0.18 -23.75 -1.11
CA PHE A 594 1.25 -24.12 -0.20
C PHE A 594 2.48 -23.33 -0.58
N ASN A 595 3.15 -22.70 0.37
CA ASN A 595 4.31 -21.88 0.12
C ASN A 595 5.44 -22.27 1.07
N TYR A 596 6.67 -22.13 0.56
CA TYR A 596 7.89 -22.19 1.33
C TYR A 596 8.73 -20.95 1.03
N ASN A 597 9.28 -20.33 2.06
CA ASN A 597 10.10 -19.16 1.98
C ASN A 597 11.41 -19.37 2.73
N HIS A 598 12.49 -18.81 2.21
CA HIS A 598 13.79 -18.76 2.87
C HIS A 598 14.41 -17.39 2.67
N TRP A 599 15.03 -16.85 3.74
CA TRP A 599 15.72 -15.57 3.73
C TRP A 599 17.09 -15.70 4.40
N SER A 600 18.06 -14.98 3.86
CA SER A 600 19.35 -14.77 4.49
C SER A 600 19.80 -13.33 4.27
N ARG A 601 20.44 -12.73 5.29
CA ARG A 601 20.90 -11.35 5.23
C ARG A 601 22.32 -11.22 5.78
N TRP A 602 23.12 -10.40 5.13
CA TRP A 602 24.50 -10.04 5.50
C TRP A 602 24.64 -8.52 5.51
N ASP A 603 25.60 -8.00 6.30
CA ASP A 603 26.13 -6.66 6.13
C ASP A 603 27.27 -6.65 5.08
N PHE A 604 27.72 -5.46 4.67
CA PHE A 604 28.83 -5.31 3.73
C PHE A 604 30.19 -5.68 4.35
N GLY A 605 30.28 -5.82 5.67
CA GLY A 605 31.43 -6.41 6.38
C GLY A 605 31.48 -7.94 6.27
N GLY A 606 30.50 -8.58 5.65
CA GLY A 606 30.42 -10.03 5.46
C GLY A 606 29.84 -10.81 6.64
N ARG A 607 29.31 -10.11 7.68
CA ARG A 607 28.66 -10.77 8.80
C ARG A 607 27.27 -11.24 8.39
N ASN A 608 26.96 -12.52 8.63
CA ASN A 608 25.60 -13.03 8.46
C ASN A 608 24.72 -12.50 9.61
N LEU A 609 23.69 -11.73 9.26
CA LEU A 609 22.80 -11.08 10.23
C LEU A 609 21.51 -11.87 10.46
N TYR A 610 21.01 -12.59 9.45
CA TYR A 610 19.73 -13.25 9.57
C TYR A 610 19.65 -14.51 8.70
N GLN A 611 19.03 -15.54 9.26
CA GLN A 611 18.60 -16.73 8.52
C GLN A 611 17.23 -17.17 9.03
N GLY A 612 16.28 -17.26 8.13
CA GLY A 612 14.93 -17.67 8.46
C GLY A 612 14.27 -18.47 7.36
N LEU A 613 13.33 -19.30 7.75
CA LEU A 613 12.48 -20.08 6.83
C LEU A 613 11.02 -20.02 7.31
N ASN A 614 10.11 -20.13 6.36
CA ASN A 614 8.67 -20.17 6.63
C ASN A 614 8.00 -21.18 5.71
N ALA A 615 7.06 -21.94 6.26
CA ALA A 615 6.14 -22.75 5.50
C ALA A 615 4.71 -22.32 5.83
N ASN A 616 3.87 -22.14 4.81
CA ASN A 616 2.50 -21.69 5.02
C ASN A 616 1.53 -22.30 4.01
N MET A 617 0.25 -22.29 4.37
CA MET A 617 -0.83 -22.82 3.56
C MET A 617 -2.07 -21.93 3.64
N HIS A 618 -2.85 -21.93 2.55
CA HIS A 618 -4.11 -21.21 2.45
C HIS A 618 -5.16 -22.07 1.76
N TYR A 619 -6.34 -22.13 2.32
CA TYR A 619 -7.50 -22.88 1.82
C TYR A 619 -8.68 -21.95 1.61
N VAL A 620 -9.39 -22.14 0.52
CA VAL A 620 -10.73 -21.59 0.32
C VAL A 620 -11.65 -22.77 0.12
N PHE A 621 -12.66 -22.89 0.95
CA PHE A 621 -13.64 -23.98 0.91
C PHE A 621 -14.72 -23.72 -0.13
N MET A 622 -15.49 -24.74 -0.51
CA MET A 622 -16.60 -24.62 -1.47
C MET A 622 -17.71 -23.66 -1.00
N ASN A 623 -17.89 -23.50 0.31
CA ASN A 623 -18.78 -22.51 0.93
C ASN A 623 -18.13 -21.11 1.06
N ASN A 624 -16.98 -20.88 0.41
CA ASN A 624 -16.19 -19.65 0.43
C ASN A 624 -15.56 -19.28 1.78
N TRP A 625 -15.60 -20.16 2.77
CA TRP A 625 -14.82 -19.94 3.99
C TRP A 625 -13.34 -20.03 3.68
N GLN A 626 -12.55 -19.31 4.44
CA GLN A 626 -11.10 -19.21 4.26
C GLN A 626 -10.39 -19.64 5.54
N LEU A 627 -9.33 -20.40 5.40
CA LEU A 627 -8.45 -20.82 6.46
C LEU A 627 -7.01 -20.76 5.96
N GLY A 628 -6.13 -20.18 6.74
CA GLY A 628 -4.70 -20.20 6.43
C GLY A 628 -3.85 -20.17 7.66
N GLY A 629 -2.61 -20.55 7.51
CA GLY A 629 -1.64 -20.51 8.60
C GLY A 629 -0.23 -20.79 8.14
N GLY A 630 0.72 -20.41 8.96
CA GLY A 630 2.13 -20.61 8.67
C GLY A 630 2.99 -20.69 9.92
N LEU A 631 4.14 -21.33 9.77
CA LEU A 631 5.19 -21.44 10.77
C LEU A 631 6.47 -20.83 10.22
N THR A 632 7.11 -20.00 11.02
CA THR A 632 8.40 -19.38 10.74
C THR A 632 9.41 -19.84 11.77
N TYR A 633 10.62 -20.15 11.33
CA TYR A 633 11.76 -20.44 12.21
C TYR A 633 12.92 -19.52 11.86
N ASN A 634 13.36 -18.73 12.82
CA ASN A 634 14.53 -17.87 12.72
C ASN A 634 15.70 -18.58 13.41
N HIS A 635 16.64 -19.07 12.60
CA HIS A 635 17.83 -19.76 13.12
C HIS A 635 18.90 -18.78 13.64
N LEU A 636 19.07 -17.67 12.95
CA LEU A 636 19.99 -16.60 13.30
C LEU A 636 19.27 -15.25 13.19
N ASP A 637 19.44 -14.41 14.18
CA ASP A 637 18.97 -13.04 14.21
C ASP A 637 19.99 -12.16 14.93
N ILE A 638 20.73 -11.33 14.20
CA ILE A 638 21.64 -10.31 14.70
C ILE A 638 21.15 -8.97 14.19
N SER A 639 20.87 -8.06 15.10
CA SER A 639 20.41 -6.71 14.76
C SER A 639 21.53 -5.70 14.93
N ASN A 640 21.93 -5.07 13.84
CA ASN A 640 22.85 -3.93 13.82
C ASN A 640 22.17 -2.60 14.16
N LYS A 641 20.86 -2.63 14.49
CA LYS A 641 20.04 -1.44 14.82
C LYS A 641 19.51 -1.44 16.25
N ALA A 642 19.54 -2.59 16.94
CA ALA A 642 18.92 -2.76 18.26
C ALA A 642 19.48 -1.83 19.33
N LEU A 643 20.74 -1.46 19.24
CA LEU A 643 21.45 -0.57 20.19
C LEU A 643 21.67 0.85 19.63
N ARG A 644 20.89 1.25 18.64
CA ARG A 644 20.80 2.62 18.08
C ARG A 644 22.17 3.27 17.83
N GLY A 645 23.01 2.58 17.05
CA GLY A 645 24.38 3.01 16.74
C GLY A 645 25.46 2.40 17.65
N GLY A 646 25.06 1.58 18.60
CA GLY A 646 25.93 0.66 19.34
C GLY A 646 26.30 -0.60 18.55
N PRO A 647 27.00 -1.55 19.18
CA PRO A 647 27.39 -2.78 18.51
C PRO A 647 26.19 -3.64 18.11
N ALA A 648 26.34 -4.48 17.13
CA ALA A 648 25.31 -5.43 16.70
C ALA A 648 24.95 -6.39 17.84
N LEU A 649 23.66 -6.58 18.06
CA LEU A 649 23.12 -7.40 19.14
C LEU A 649 22.55 -8.71 18.60
N ARG A 650 23.02 -9.84 19.11
CA ARG A 650 22.43 -11.15 18.84
C ARG A 650 21.07 -11.24 19.54
N ARG A 651 20.02 -11.49 18.75
CA ARG A 651 18.70 -11.85 19.23
C ARG A 651 18.56 -13.36 19.34
N PRO A 652 17.71 -13.89 20.22
CA PRO A 652 17.48 -15.33 20.30
C PRO A 652 16.87 -15.88 19.01
N SER A 653 17.25 -17.10 18.66
CA SER A 653 16.49 -17.89 17.67
C SER A 653 15.05 -18.07 18.14
N GLY A 654 14.12 -18.19 17.21
CA GLY A 654 12.73 -18.24 17.62
C GLY A 654 11.81 -18.86 16.58
N PHE A 655 10.59 -19.13 17.03
CA PHE A 655 9.49 -19.61 16.21
C PHE A 655 8.41 -18.54 16.13
N GLY A 656 7.84 -18.38 14.96
CA GLY A 656 6.64 -17.60 14.74
C GLY A 656 5.54 -18.47 14.17
N SER A 657 4.29 -18.20 14.54
CA SER A 657 3.13 -18.79 13.92
C SER A 657 2.07 -17.73 13.66
N TRP A 658 1.30 -17.94 12.62
CA TRP A 658 0.11 -17.16 12.35
C TRP A 658 -0.98 -18.05 11.79
N ALA A 659 -2.21 -17.69 12.07
CA ALA A 659 -3.36 -18.34 11.47
C ALA A 659 -4.48 -17.31 11.28
N TYR A 660 -5.28 -17.52 10.25
CA TYR A 660 -6.51 -16.78 10.05
C TYR A 660 -7.66 -17.70 9.66
N PHE A 661 -8.84 -17.24 10.00
CA PHE A 661 -10.11 -17.83 9.59
C PHE A 661 -11.04 -16.71 9.13
N GLY A 662 -11.82 -16.93 8.07
CA GLY A 662 -12.86 -16.02 7.61
C GLY A 662 -14.04 -16.77 7.04
N THR A 663 -15.26 -16.27 7.27
CA THR A 663 -16.46 -16.75 6.61
C THR A 663 -16.59 -16.14 5.22
N GLY A 664 -17.46 -16.69 4.38
CA GLY A 664 -17.66 -16.15 3.02
C GLY A 664 -18.36 -14.78 3.04
N GLU A 665 -17.97 -13.92 2.13
CA GLU A 665 -18.52 -12.55 1.96
C GLU A 665 -20.02 -12.55 1.58
N GLN A 666 -20.55 -13.70 1.10
CA GLN A 666 -21.97 -13.88 0.78
C GLN A 666 -22.88 -13.82 2.00
N GLN A 667 -22.33 -14.02 3.20
CA GLN A 667 -23.08 -13.95 4.44
C GLN A 667 -23.40 -12.49 4.83
N LYS A 668 -24.61 -12.25 5.38
CA LYS A 668 -24.95 -10.94 5.95
C LYS A 668 -24.10 -10.60 7.16
N LEU A 669 -23.75 -11.60 7.97
CA LEU A 669 -22.84 -11.48 9.10
C LEU A 669 -21.61 -12.33 8.82
N GLN A 670 -20.47 -11.68 8.80
CA GLN A 670 -19.19 -12.29 8.48
C GLN A 670 -18.31 -12.24 9.73
N PHE A 671 -17.56 -13.30 9.96
CA PHE A 671 -16.59 -13.42 11.04
C PHE A 671 -15.20 -13.58 10.47
N TYR A 672 -14.25 -12.90 11.07
CA TYR A 672 -12.85 -13.00 10.79
C TYR A 672 -12.10 -13.23 12.11
N PHE A 673 -11.05 -14.01 12.07
CA PHE A 673 -10.19 -14.21 13.22
C PHE A 673 -8.75 -14.31 12.74
N ASN A 674 -7.88 -13.50 13.33
CA ASN A 674 -6.45 -13.55 13.06
C ASN A 674 -5.70 -13.73 14.38
N VAL A 675 -4.72 -14.63 14.38
CA VAL A 675 -3.79 -14.84 15.48
C VAL A 675 -2.37 -14.81 14.97
N ASN A 676 -1.50 -14.09 15.68
CA ASN A 676 -0.06 -14.08 15.43
C ASN A 676 0.65 -14.31 16.75
N GLN A 677 1.66 -15.19 16.75
CA GLN A 677 2.44 -15.51 17.93
C GLN A 677 3.91 -15.70 17.55
N ASN A 678 4.81 -15.14 18.34
CA ASN A 678 6.24 -15.37 18.21
C ASN A 678 6.83 -15.75 19.58
N TRP A 679 7.72 -16.72 19.58
CA TRP A 679 8.43 -17.20 20.76
C TRP A 679 9.92 -17.27 20.47
N GLY A 680 10.70 -16.59 21.29
CA GLY A 680 12.16 -16.76 21.34
C GLY A 680 12.55 -18.02 22.11
N GLN A 681 13.67 -18.63 21.77
CA GLN A 681 14.32 -19.62 22.62
C GLN A 681 14.67 -19.00 23.99
N GLU A 682 14.72 -19.76 25.03
CA GLU A 682 15.01 -19.31 26.41
C GLU A 682 13.95 -18.30 26.95
N GLN A 683 12.72 -18.34 26.42
CA GLN A 683 11.60 -17.44 26.77
C GLN A 683 11.93 -15.94 26.59
N THR A 684 12.81 -15.63 25.68
CA THR A 684 13.41 -14.31 25.53
C THR A 684 12.60 -13.32 24.70
N ILE A 685 11.64 -13.77 23.92
CA ILE A 685 10.68 -12.92 23.19
C ILE A 685 9.32 -13.61 23.22
N ARG A 686 8.30 -12.86 23.54
CA ARG A 686 6.91 -13.30 23.39
C ARG A 686 6.10 -12.20 22.75
N TYR A 687 5.51 -12.53 21.62
CA TYR A 687 4.53 -11.66 20.97
C TYR A 687 3.27 -12.47 20.73
N GLU A 688 2.16 -11.90 21.12
CA GLU A 688 0.83 -12.47 20.89
C GLU A 688 -0.08 -11.37 20.40
N ARG A 689 -0.84 -11.67 19.36
CA ARG A 689 -1.90 -10.78 18.85
C ARG A 689 -3.11 -11.60 18.48
N PHE A 690 -4.27 -11.16 18.96
CA PHE A 690 -5.58 -11.71 18.65
C PHE A 690 -6.45 -10.59 18.06
N SER A 691 -7.00 -10.84 16.88
CA SER A 691 -7.82 -9.85 16.18
C SER A 691 -9.06 -10.54 15.60
N PRO A 692 -10.15 -10.66 16.39
CA PRO A 692 -11.46 -11.02 15.86
C PRO A 692 -12.00 -9.86 15.02
N GLY A 693 -12.86 -10.16 14.06
CA GLY A 693 -13.46 -9.19 13.18
C GLY A 693 -14.91 -9.56 12.86
N PHE A 694 -15.74 -8.56 12.72
CA PHE A 694 -17.15 -8.69 12.40
C PHE A 694 -17.49 -7.72 11.28
N VAL A 695 -18.13 -8.21 10.21
CA VAL A 695 -18.71 -7.37 9.18
C VAL A 695 -20.19 -7.74 9.08
N TYR A 696 -21.05 -6.75 9.19
CA TYR A 696 -22.49 -6.92 9.17
C TYR A 696 -23.13 -6.06 8.10
N GLN A 697 -23.82 -6.71 7.17
CA GLN A 697 -24.54 -6.12 6.05
C GLN A 697 -26.04 -6.34 6.28
N PRO A 698 -26.73 -5.50 7.10
CA PRO A 698 -28.15 -5.70 7.41
C PRO A 698 -29.04 -5.57 6.19
N PHE A 699 -28.72 -4.62 5.30
CA PHE A 699 -29.36 -4.38 4.01
C PHE A 699 -28.33 -3.84 3.01
N ASP A 700 -28.71 -3.77 1.74
CA ASP A 700 -27.77 -3.52 0.64
C ASP A 700 -26.98 -2.21 0.76
N ALA A 701 -27.54 -1.18 1.35
CA ALA A 701 -26.92 0.14 1.46
C ALA A 701 -25.99 0.32 2.67
N LEU A 702 -26.02 -0.54 3.68
CA LEU A 702 -25.29 -0.35 4.94
C LEU A 702 -24.33 -1.49 5.22
N ASN A 703 -23.06 -1.15 5.36
CA ASN A 703 -22.00 -2.04 5.81
C ASN A 703 -21.40 -1.53 7.13
N LEU A 704 -21.41 -2.38 8.14
CA LEU A 704 -20.84 -2.12 9.46
C LEU A 704 -19.68 -3.06 9.68
N SER A 705 -18.54 -2.55 10.09
CA SER A 705 -17.38 -3.38 10.44
C SER A 705 -16.79 -3.00 11.78
N PHE A 706 -16.40 -4.02 12.55
CA PHE A 706 -15.77 -3.88 13.86
C PHE A 706 -14.62 -4.89 13.98
N PHE A 707 -13.39 -4.38 14.10
CA PHE A 707 -12.17 -5.16 14.19
C PHE A 707 -11.40 -4.79 15.46
N PRO A 708 -11.73 -5.36 16.62
CA PRO A 708 -10.92 -5.21 17.81
C PRO A 708 -9.62 -6.02 17.71
N ALA A 709 -8.59 -5.56 18.38
CA ALA A 709 -7.32 -6.23 18.47
C ALA A 709 -6.73 -6.06 19.86
N TRP A 710 -6.21 -7.12 20.41
CA TRP A 710 -5.35 -7.12 21.59
C TRP A 710 -4.00 -7.69 21.21
N SER A 711 -2.94 -7.07 21.69
CA SER A 711 -1.58 -7.59 21.53
C SER A 711 -0.76 -7.36 22.80
N ARG A 712 0.16 -8.30 23.06
CA ARG A 712 1.17 -8.20 24.09
C ARG A 712 2.53 -8.51 23.48
N PHE A 713 3.49 -7.67 23.74
CA PHE A 713 4.86 -7.81 23.30
C PHE A 713 5.79 -7.75 24.51
N GLN A 714 6.59 -8.79 24.68
CA GLN A 714 7.58 -8.90 25.75
C GLN A 714 8.95 -9.19 25.15
N ARG A 715 9.95 -8.41 25.54
CA ARG A 715 11.35 -8.57 25.11
C ARG A 715 12.27 -8.26 26.29
N PRO A 716 13.20 -9.15 26.66
CA PRO A 716 14.06 -8.95 27.83
C PRO A 716 15.22 -7.96 27.60
N ILE A 717 15.53 -7.64 26.35
CA ILE A 717 16.55 -6.65 25.96
C ILE A 717 15.91 -5.68 24.98
N GLN A 718 15.44 -4.53 25.45
CA GLN A 718 14.97 -3.40 24.68
C GLN A 718 15.83 -2.19 25.02
N TYR A 719 16.30 -1.48 24.01
CA TYR A 719 17.10 -0.26 24.18
C TYR A 719 16.33 0.79 24.99
N VAL A 720 17.04 1.42 25.94
CA VAL A 720 16.55 2.53 26.76
C VAL A 720 17.36 3.78 26.46
N ASP A 721 18.68 3.73 26.70
CA ASP A 721 19.55 4.88 26.55
C ASP A 721 21.01 4.47 26.30
N GLN A 722 21.85 5.43 25.98
CA GLN A 722 23.31 5.27 25.94
C GLN A 722 23.96 6.42 26.69
N VAL A 723 24.87 6.10 27.57
CA VAL A 723 25.59 7.06 28.42
C VAL A 723 27.09 6.80 28.40
N GLN A 724 27.88 7.85 28.53
CA GLN A 724 29.33 7.72 28.74
C GLN A 724 29.59 7.47 30.23
N TYR A 725 30.26 6.38 30.51
CA TYR A 725 30.67 6.05 31.84
C TYR A 725 32.18 5.71 31.85
N LYS A 726 32.99 6.56 32.52
CA LYS A 726 34.44 6.51 32.40
C LYS A 726 34.88 6.61 30.92
N GLU A 727 35.66 5.67 30.45
CA GLU A 727 36.13 5.63 29.06
C GLU A 727 35.26 4.75 28.13
N THR A 728 34.13 4.25 28.64
CA THR A 728 33.27 3.32 27.88
C THR A 728 31.84 3.82 27.72
N THR A 729 31.23 3.50 26.63
CA THR A 729 29.80 3.74 26.41
C THR A 729 28.98 2.60 27.01
N ARG A 730 28.06 2.91 27.91
CA ARG A 730 27.05 1.99 28.42
C ARG A 730 25.81 2.03 27.55
N TYR A 731 25.44 0.91 26.94
CA TYR A 731 24.15 0.75 26.25
C TYR A 731 23.16 0.16 27.24
N ILE A 732 22.27 1.00 27.74
CA ILE A 732 21.28 0.66 28.74
C ILE A 732 20.09 0.02 28.07
N THR A 733 19.65 -1.10 28.60
CA THR A 733 18.48 -1.83 28.13
C THR A 733 17.62 -2.26 29.31
N GLY A 734 16.33 -2.50 29.05
CA GLY A 734 15.38 -3.06 30.02
C GLY A 734 14.56 -4.19 29.44
N ALA A 735 13.94 -4.96 30.27
CA ALA A 735 12.89 -5.88 29.87
C ALA A 735 11.59 -5.09 29.64
N VAL A 736 11.05 -5.14 28.43
CA VAL A 736 9.82 -4.43 28.08
C VAL A 736 8.60 -5.36 28.05
N ASP A 737 7.49 -4.91 28.61
CA ASP A 737 6.15 -5.48 28.48
C ASP A 737 5.23 -4.38 27.92
N GLN A 738 4.84 -4.54 26.67
CA GLN A 738 3.92 -3.64 25.99
C GLN A 738 2.58 -4.36 25.78
N GLN A 739 1.51 -3.75 26.24
CA GLN A 739 0.14 -4.22 25.98
C GLN A 739 -0.60 -3.16 25.19
N THR A 740 -1.25 -3.58 24.11
CA THR A 740 -2.00 -2.68 23.24
C THR A 740 -3.40 -3.23 23.00
N ILE A 741 -4.41 -2.39 23.20
CA ILE A 741 -5.81 -2.63 22.85
C ILE A 741 -6.18 -1.59 21.81
N SER A 742 -6.74 -2.02 20.70
CA SER A 742 -7.23 -1.13 19.66
C SER A 742 -8.48 -1.69 19.00
N ALA A 743 -9.25 -0.84 18.34
CA ALA A 743 -10.34 -1.29 17.49
C ALA A 743 -10.42 -0.41 16.25
N SER A 744 -10.86 -0.99 15.13
CA SER A 744 -11.26 -0.23 13.95
C SER A 744 -12.77 -0.41 13.78
N ILE A 745 -13.48 0.71 13.77
CA ILE A 745 -14.93 0.79 13.61
C ILE A 745 -15.21 1.50 12.30
N ARG A 746 -15.96 0.88 11.38
CA ARG A 746 -16.38 1.52 10.15
C ARG A 746 -17.88 1.37 9.93
N VAL A 747 -18.48 2.46 9.48
CA VAL A 747 -19.87 2.52 9.01
C VAL A 747 -19.82 3.07 7.59
N ASN A 748 -20.22 2.28 6.61
CA ASN A 748 -20.36 2.71 5.23
C ASN A 748 -21.83 2.66 4.85
N TYR A 749 -22.43 3.82 4.66
CA TYR A 749 -23.83 3.96 4.26
C TYR A 749 -23.89 4.63 2.89
N ALA A 750 -24.10 3.85 1.85
CA ALA A 750 -24.30 4.33 0.50
C ALA A 750 -25.81 4.56 0.26
N ILE A 751 -26.27 5.78 0.44
CA ILE A 751 -27.68 6.16 0.28
C ILE A 751 -28.10 6.00 -1.19
N THR A 752 -27.22 6.44 -2.10
CA THR A 752 -27.28 6.17 -3.54
C THR A 752 -25.84 5.87 -4.02
N PRO A 753 -25.63 5.42 -5.27
CA PRO A 753 -24.27 5.29 -5.82
C PRO A 753 -23.45 6.59 -5.77
N ASP A 754 -24.11 7.75 -5.78
CA ASP A 754 -23.52 9.08 -5.85
C ASP A 754 -23.53 9.82 -4.49
N LEU A 755 -24.27 9.32 -3.47
CA LEU A 755 -24.37 9.92 -2.12
C LEU A 755 -24.03 8.89 -1.04
N SER A 756 -22.97 9.13 -0.28
CA SER A 756 -22.51 8.23 0.77
C SER A 756 -22.15 8.96 2.07
N LEU A 757 -22.38 8.27 3.19
CA LEU A 757 -21.93 8.67 4.51
C LEU A 757 -20.99 7.58 5.03
N GLN A 758 -19.77 7.96 5.39
CA GLN A 758 -18.76 7.06 5.92
C GLN A 758 -18.26 7.55 7.27
N TYR A 759 -18.18 6.62 8.22
CA TYR A 759 -17.54 6.85 9.51
C TYR A 759 -16.41 5.87 9.72
N TYR A 760 -15.31 6.40 10.19
CA TYR A 760 -14.17 5.64 10.70
C TYR A 760 -13.87 6.07 12.12
N GLY A 761 -13.68 5.12 13.03
CA GLY A 761 -13.27 5.36 14.41
C GLY A 761 -12.22 4.39 14.85
N GLN A 762 -11.17 4.87 15.52
CA GLN A 762 -10.06 4.08 16.03
C GLN A 762 -9.73 4.46 17.47
N PRO A 763 -10.33 3.83 18.47
CA PRO A 763 -9.81 3.86 19.85
C PRO A 763 -8.52 3.01 19.92
N PHE A 764 -7.54 3.53 20.62
CA PHE A 764 -6.21 2.91 20.77
C PHE A 764 -5.68 3.22 22.18
N VAL A 765 -5.25 2.18 22.90
CA VAL A 765 -4.61 2.31 24.21
C VAL A 765 -3.39 1.41 24.21
N THR A 766 -2.24 1.95 24.56
CA THR A 766 -1.03 1.16 24.81
C THR A 766 -0.42 1.52 26.15
N GLN A 767 0.06 0.52 26.85
CA GLN A 767 0.86 0.65 28.07
C GLN A 767 2.18 -0.05 27.84
N VAL A 768 3.26 0.63 28.15
CA VAL A 768 4.63 0.15 28.05
C VAL A 768 5.29 0.26 29.41
N THR A 769 5.81 -0.84 29.91
CA THR A 769 6.50 -0.92 31.21
C THR A 769 7.84 -1.58 31.03
N TYR A 770 8.87 -1.02 31.65
CA TYR A 770 10.23 -1.53 31.63
C TYR A 770 10.63 -2.00 33.04
N THR A 771 11.30 -3.12 33.07
CA THR A 771 11.88 -3.70 34.29
C THR A 771 13.27 -4.24 34.00
N ASP A 772 13.93 -4.78 35.01
CA ASP A 772 15.20 -5.52 34.87
C ASP A 772 16.24 -4.76 34.05
N PHE A 773 16.52 -3.52 34.42
CA PHE A 773 17.50 -2.68 33.72
C PHE A 773 18.90 -3.30 33.82
N LYS A 774 19.63 -3.19 32.72
CA LYS A 774 20.94 -3.79 32.51
C LYS A 774 21.74 -3.04 31.46
N TYR A 775 23.03 -3.22 31.39
CA TYR A 775 23.85 -2.72 30.30
C TYR A 775 24.49 -3.86 29.51
N ILE A 776 24.75 -3.64 28.24
CA ILE A 776 25.33 -4.65 27.35
C ILE A 776 26.82 -4.76 27.57
N THR A 777 27.31 -6.01 27.67
CA THR A 777 28.74 -6.36 27.90
C THR A 777 29.32 -7.14 26.71
N ASP A 778 28.72 -8.28 26.33
CA ASP A 778 29.07 -9.06 25.14
C ASP A 778 27.87 -9.25 24.23
N PRO A 779 27.59 -8.28 23.30
CA PRO A 779 26.34 -8.27 22.54
C PRO A 779 26.16 -9.47 21.59
N LEU A 780 27.24 -10.18 21.24
CA LEU A 780 27.22 -11.34 20.35
C LEU A 780 27.34 -12.68 21.06
N ALA A 781 27.43 -12.71 22.37
CA ALA A 781 27.48 -13.94 23.15
C ALA A 781 26.36 -14.92 22.73
N ARG A 782 26.70 -16.22 22.72
CA ARG A 782 25.74 -17.27 22.33
C ARG A 782 24.62 -17.41 23.34
N ARG A 783 25.01 -17.46 24.66
CA ARG A 783 24.04 -17.54 25.75
C ARG A 783 23.44 -16.16 25.99
N HIS A 784 22.17 -16.12 26.32
CA HIS A 784 21.45 -14.86 26.51
C HIS A 784 22.00 -14.08 27.72
N GLU A 785 22.24 -14.76 28.83
CA GLU A 785 22.74 -14.17 30.08
C GLU A 785 24.15 -13.57 29.97
N ASP A 786 24.99 -14.03 29.07
CA ASP A 786 26.34 -13.50 28.86
C ASP A 786 26.37 -12.15 28.08
N ARG A 787 25.26 -11.72 27.53
CA ARG A 787 25.18 -10.49 26.70
C ARG A 787 25.14 -9.21 27.50
N PHE A 788 24.79 -9.28 28.79
CA PHE A 788 24.54 -8.09 29.62
C PHE A 788 24.95 -8.31 31.05
N GLN A 789 25.11 -7.20 31.77
CA GLN A 789 25.23 -7.16 33.24
C GLN A 789 23.98 -6.45 33.78
N ALA A 790 23.21 -7.15 34.62
CA ALA A 790 22.07 -6.54 35.32
C ALA A 790 22.55 -5.61 36.45
N TYR A 791 21.80 -4.53 36.67
CA TYR A 791 22.00 -3.65 37.82
C TYR A 791 21.44 -4.32 39.08
N GLY A 792 22.24 -4.33 40.16
CA GLY A 792 21.77 -4.76 41.47
C GLY A 792 20.87 -3.71 42.14
N GLU A 793 20.07 -4.12 43.12
CA GLU A 793 19.15 -3.22 43.84
C GLU A 793 19.86 -2.01 44.49
N GLN A 794 21.12 -2.19 44.92
CA GLN A 794 21.92 -1.11 45.52
C GLN A 794 22.54 -0.17 44.47
N GLN A 795 22.62 -0.60 43.23
CA GLN A 795 23.22 0.18 42.14
C GLN A 795 22.24 1.09 41.44
N LEU A 796 20.94 0.77 41.45
CA LEU A 796 19.91 1.48 40.74
C LEU A 796 18.90 2.09 41.70
N GLN A 797 18.72 3.42 41.64
CA GLN A 797 17.74 4.16 42.43
C GLN A 797 16.80 4.94 41.51
N HIS A 798 15.50 4.86 41.79
CA HIS A 798 14.49 5.60 41.09
C HIS A 798 14.06 6.84 41.91
N ASP A 799 14.24 8.03 41.31
CA ASP A 799 13.68 9.27 41.81
C ASP A 799 12.29 9.46 41.17
N ALA A 800 11.26 9.21 41.96
CA ALA A 800 9.87 9.25 41.48
C ALA A 800 9.38 10.69 41.17
N GLU A 801 9.99 11.72 41.77
CA GLU A 801 9.60 13.12 41.53
C GLU A 801 10.15 13.59 40.17
N LYS A 802 11.36 13.22 39.81
CA LYS A 802 12.01 13.57 38.56
C LYS A 802 11.79 12.55 37.45
N ASP A 803 11.28 11.37 37.81
CA ASP A 803 11.10 10.21 36.95
C ASP A 803 12.41 9.75 36.27
N ILE A 804 13.49 9.73 37.04
CA ILE A 804 14.86 9.43 36.60
C ILE A 804 15.42 8.25 37.42
N PHE A 805 16.12 7.37 36.73
CA PHE A 805 16.95 6.35 37.37
C PHE A 805 18.39 6.84 37.49
N THR A 806 18.95 6.74 38.69
CA THR A 806 20.37 7.00 38.97
C THR A 806 21.09 5.68 39.18
N VAL A 807 22.19 5.49 38.46
CA VAL A 807 23.04 4.28 38.54
C VAL A 807 24.37 4.61 39.23
N ARG A 808 24.77 3.77 40.20
CA ARG A 808 26.07 3.78 40.87
C ARG A 808 26.70 2.39 40.81
N GLU A 809 27.45 2.13 39.70
CA GLU A 809 28.00 0.76 39.47
C GLU A 809 28.93 0.29 40.61
N ASP A 810 29.75 1.16 41.16
CA ASP A 810 30.72 0.90 42.23
C ASP A 810 30.35 1.53 43.59
N GLY A 811 29.10 1.97 43.75
CA GLY A 811 28.63 2.59 44.99
C GLY A 811 29.13 4.03 45.20
N SER A 812 29.88 4.62 44.28
CA SER A 812 30.45 5.94 44.39
C SER A 812 29.46 7.04 44.00
N GLU A 813 29.33 8.09 44.78
CA GLU A 813 28.57 9.28 44.45
C GLU A 813 29.24 10.15 43.37
N LYS A 814 30.56 9.99 43.18
CA LYS A 814 31.29 10.77 42.18
C LYS A 814 31.18 10.23 40.78
N GLU A 815 30.89 8.97 40.63
CA GLU A 815 30.85 8.26 39.37
C GLU A 815 29.46 7.65 39.19
N LYS A 816 28.46 8.51 38.94
CA LYS A 816 27.08 8.11 38.68
C LYS A 816 26.65 8.60 37.29
N TYR A 817 25.64 7.95 36.77
CA TYR A 817 24.94 8.39 35.56
C TYR A 817 23.45 8.18 35.71
N GLU A 818 22.70 8.87 34.88
CA GLU A 818 21.25 8.91 34.98
C GLU A 818 20.62 8.63 33.60
N PHE A 819 19.44 8.03 33.64
CA PHE A 819 18.59 7.89 32.47
C PHE A 819 17.13 8.06 32.89
N ARG A 820 16.30 8.52 31.94
CA ARG A 820 14.86 8.72 32.18
C ARG A 820 14.13 7.38 32.27
N ASN A 821 13.08 7.34 33.08
CA ASN A 821 12.17 6.21 33.09
C ASN A 821 11.49 6.08 31.71
N PRO A 822 11.62 4.93 31.01
CA PRO A 822 11.04 4.75 29.69
C PRO A 822 9.56 4.32 29.69
N ASP A 823 8.94 4.16 30.84
CA ASP A 823 7.54 3.76 30.98
C ASP A 823 6.62 4.85 30.44
N PHE A 824 5.58 4.46 29.73
CA PHE A 824 4.53 5.39 29.31
C PHE A 824 3.21 4.67 29.05
N ARG A 825 2.13 5.45 29.11
CA ARG A 825 0.80 5.06 28.69
C ARG A 825 0.26 6.09 27.69
N GLN A 826 -0.19 5.62 26.53
CA GLN A 826 -0.76 6.44 25.49
C GLN A 826 -2.20 6.02 25.23
N VAL A 827 -3.09 6.99 25.16
CA VAL A 827 -4.49 6.82 24.80
C VAL A 827 -4.77 7.70 23.59
N ASP A 828 -5.16 7.10 22.48
CA ASP A 828 -5.53 7.80 21.25
C ASP A 828 -6.97 7.50 20.90
N PHE A 829 -7.65 8.50 20.40
CA PHE A 829 -8.89 8.34 19.67
C PHE A 829 -8.85 9.15 18.39
N ARG A 830 -9.07 8.49 17.27
CA ARG A 830 -9.19 9.16 15.96
C ARG A 830 -10.49 8.77 15.31
N SER A 831 -11.20 9.75 14.79
CA SER A 831 -12.41 9.49 14.02
C SER A 831 -12.53 10.44 12.84
N ASN A 832 -13.23 9.96 11.81
CA ASN A 832 -13.51 10.74 10.62
C ASN A 832 -14.91 10.36 10.12
N LEU A 833 -15.79 11.35 9.94
CA LEU A 833 -17.10 11.22 9.35
C LEU A 833 -17.12 12.02 8.05
N VAL A 834 -17.38 11.36 6.94
CA VAL A 834 -17.39 11.96 5.61
C VAL A 834 -18.72 11.73 4.94
N LEU A 835 -19.44 12.81 4.63
CA LEU A 835 -20.52 12.79 3.66
C LEU A 835 -19.95 13.26 2.33
N ARG A 836 -20.09 12.42 1.29
CA ARG A 836 -19.69 12.73 -0.09
C ARG A 836 -20.93 12.67 -0.98
N TRP A 837 -21.09 13.70 -1.79
CA TRP A 837 -22.15 13.79 -2.77
C TRP A 837 -21.60 14.22 -4.12
N GLU A 838 -21.62 13.33 -5.11
CA GLU A 838 -21.35 13.62 -6.50
C GLU A 838 -22.68 14.07 -7.13
N TYR A 839 -22.96 15.38 -7.13
CA TYR A 839 -24.24 15.93 -7.59
C TYR A 839 -24.32 16.03 -9.11
N ILE A 840 -23.20 16.06 -9.79
CA ILE A 840 -23.02 15.94 -11.25
C ILE A 840 -21.73 15.15 -11.47
N PRO A 841 -21.64 14.26 -12.49
CA PRO A 841 -20.41 13.52 -12.76
C PRO A 841 -19.17 14.42 -12.81
N GLY A 842 -18.18 14.14 -11.94
CA GLY A 842 -16.97 14.93 -11.79
C GLY A 842 -17.09 16.16 -10.89
N SER A 843 -18.27 16.44 -10.28
CA SER A 843 -18.47 17.54 -9.32
C SER A 843 -18.94 17.00 -7.98
N GLU A 844 -18.20 17.28 -6.91
CA GLU A 844 -18.39 16.68 -5.61
C GLU A 844 -18.51 17.72 -4.49
N LEU A 845 -19.38 17.43 -3.52
CA LEU A 845 -19.47 18.12 -2.24
C LEU A 845 -19.03 17.17 -1.14
N TYR A 846 -18.12 17.65 -0.30
CA TYR A 846 -17.70 16.94 0.92
C TYR A 846 -18.09 17.74 2.17
N LEU A 847 -18.67 17.06 3.15
CA LEU A 847 -18.75 17.53 4.53
C LEU A 847 -17.95 16.55 5.38
N VAL A 848 -16.89 17.07 5.99
CA VAL A 848 -15.93 16.25 6.75
C VAL A 848 -15.91 16.72 8.19
N TRP A 849 -16.08 15.79 9.12
CA TRP A 849 -15.85 16.01 10.54
C TRP A 849 -14.79 15.03 11.03
N SER A 850 -13.65 15.58 11.46
CA SER A 850 -12.53 14.81 11.98
C SER A 850 -12.30 15.13 13.45
N GLN A 851 -11.97 14.11 14.22
CA GLN A 851 -11.59 14.25 15.61
C GLN A 851 -10.33 13.45 15.88
N GLY A 852 -9.35 14.08 16.52
CA GLY A 852 -8.13 13.45 17.00
C GLY A 852 -7.87 13.87 18.44
N ASN A 853 -7.60 12.90 19.31
CA ASN A 853 -7.18 13.16 20.69
C ASN A 853 -6.07 12.16 21.03
N THR A 854 -4.94 12.67 21.51
CA THR A 854 -3.84 11.89 22.05
C THR A 854 -3.57 12.38 23.46
N SER A 855 -3.59 11.48 24.41
CA SER A 855 -3.29 11.82 25.81
C SER A 855 -2.30 10.82 26.41
N PHE A 856 -1.49 11.34 27.34
CA PHE A 856 -0.55 10.57 28.14
C PHE A 856 -0.96 10.72 29.60
N PRO A 857 -1.84 9.83 30.11
CA PRO A 857 -2.41 9.96 31.46
C PRO A 857 -1.38 10.02 32.58
N ASP A 858 -0.19 9.48 32.34
CA ASP A 858 0.92 9.45 33.30
C ASP A 858 1.81 10.70 33.22
N GLY A 859 1.41 11.72 32.42
CA GLY A 859 2.19 12.94 32.22
C GLY A 859 3.49 12.76 31.40
N LYS A 860 3.69 11.56 30.83
CA LYS A 860 4.92 11.15 30.16
C LYS A 860 4.75 11.21 28.63
N GLY A 861 4.23 12.32 28.09
CA GLY A 861 4.19 12.56 26.66
C GLY A 861 5.61 12.67 26.08
N ARG A 862 5.87 11.99 25.01
CA ARG A 862 7.13 12.04 24.26
C ARG A 862 6.89 12.53 22.84
#